data_f1010ef71d6e4a86d8ebdf70ed71c8c6
#
_entry.id   f1010ef71d6e4a86d8ebdf70ed71c8c6
#
_cell.length_a   1.000
_cell.length_b   1.000
_cell.length_c   1.000
_cell.angle_alpha   90.00
_cell.angle_beta   90.00
_cell.angle_gamma   90.00
#
_symmetry.space_group_name_H-M   'P 1'
#
loop_
_entity.id
_entity.type
_entity.pdbx_description
1 polymer ?
#
loop_
_entity_poly.entity_id
_entity_poly.type
_entity_poly.pdbx_seq_one_letter_code
_entity_poly.pdbx_strand_id
1 'polypeptide(L)'
;MLCQKGRFVADSGNPNENIPSTAGEPGEVSETSYDASAITVLEGLDAVRKRPGMYIGSTGERGLHHLVQEVVDNSVDEAMAGHADTIDVTILPDGGVRVIDNGRGIPVGIVPSEGKPAVEVVLTVLHAGGKFGGGGYAVSGGLHGVGVSVVNALSTRVSVEVKTDGYRWTQDYKLGVPTAALAKHEATEETGTTVTFWADGDIFETTEYSFETLSRRFQEMAFLNKGLTLKLTDERESAKATAGADSADAVEPAEEETARSVTYHYENGIVDFVKYLNSRKGDVIHQSVIDIEAEDKDRLLSAEIAMQWNTQYTEGVYSFANAIHTHEGGTHEEGFRAALTSLVNRYARDKKLLRDKDDNLTGEDVREGLTAIISVKLGEPQFEGQTKTKLGNTEAKTFVQKVVHEQLTDWFDRNPNEAADIIRKGIAASTARVAARKARDLTRRKGLLESASLPGKLSDCQSNDPTKCEIFIVEGDSAGGSAKSGRNPMYQAILPIRGKILNVEKARIDKILQNTEVQALISAFGTGVHEDFDIEKLRYHKIILMADADVDGQHINTLLLTFLFRFMKPLVEAGHVYLSRPPLYKIKWGRDDFEYAYSDRERDALVALGKQNGKRIKEDSIQRFKGLGEMNAEELRVTTMDVDHRVLGQVTLDDAAQADDLFSVLMGEDVEARRSFIQRNAKDVRFLDI
;
A
#
# COMPACT_ATOMS: atom_id res chain seq x y z
N MET A 1 5.20 -2.03 10.51
CA MET A 1 6.33 -1.75 9.61
C MET A 1 5.88 -0.81 8.52
N LEU A 2 5.76 0.48 8.80
CA LEU A 2 5.27 1.50 7.85
C LEU A 2 6.37 2.50 7.53
N CYS A 3 7.63 2.10 7.49
CA CYS A 3 8.73 3.01 7.20
C CYS A 3 9.87 2.28 6.49
N GLN A 4 9.80 2.23 5.18
CA GLN A 4 10.95 1.86 4.36
C GLN A 4 11.83 3.09 4.07
N LYS A 5 13.12 2.83 4.08
CA LYS A 5 14.32 3.64 3.83
C LYS A 5 14.10 4.97 3.11
N GLY A 6 14.55 6.05 3.76
CA GLY A 6 14.49 7.41 3.25
C GLY A 6 15.21 7.58 1.91
N ARG A 7 14.48 8.08 0.92
CA ARG A 7 15.08 8.72 -0.25
C ARG A 7 15.63 10.06 0.16
N PHE A 8 16.89 10.31 -0.15
CA PHE A 8 17.46 11.64 -0.16
C PHE A 8 16.75 12.45 -1.26
N VAL A 9 15.88 13.37 -0.89
CA VAL A 9 15.38 14.38 -1.82
C VAL A 9 16.26 15.60 -1.64
N ALA A 10 17.23 15.76 -2.51
CA ALA A 10 17.91 17.04 -2.70
C ALA A 10 16.99 17.95 -3.51
N ASP A 11 16.49 18.99 -2.88
CA ASP A 11 15.68 20.02 -3.53
C ASP A 11 16.59 20.92 -4.35
N SER A 12 16.45 20.92 -5.68
CA SER A 12 17.21 21.78 -6.59
C SER A 12 16.67 23.20 -6.55
N GLY A 13 17.16 23.99 -5.59
CA GLY A 13 16.95 25.45 -5.56
C GLY A 13 17.71 26.13 -6.70
N ASN A 14 17.01 26.95 -7.43
CA ASN A 14 17.51 27.77 -8.53
C ASN A 14 18.38 28.90 -8.02
N PRO A 15 19.68 29.05 -8.39
CA PRO A 15 20.49 30.18 -7.99
C PRO A 15 20.54 31.24 -9.11
N ASN A 16 19.89 32.33 -8.90
CA ASN A 16 20.23 33.58 -9.59
C ASN A 16 20.58 34.63 -8.54
N GLU A 17 21.85 34.77 -8.23
CA GLU A 17 22.42 36.03 -7.69
C GLU A 17 23.89 36.16 -8.10
N ASN A 18 24.23 37.38 -8.58
CA ASN A 18 25.48 37.83 -9.14
C ASN A 18 26.67 37.76 -8.17
N ILE A 19 27.81 37.25 -8.63
CA ILE A 19 29.12 37.46 -8.04
C ILE A 19 30.10 37.92 -9.14
N PRO A 20 31.00 38.90 -8.86
CA PRO A 20 31.81 39.52 -9.89
C PRO A 20 33.05 38.72 -10.27
N SER A 21 33.44 38.88 -11.53
CA SER A 21 34.52 38.25 -12.24
C SER A 21 35.92 38.49 -11.66
N THR A 22 36.70 37.39 -11.52
CA THR A 22 38.16 37.43 -11.69
C THR A 22 38.55 36.34 -12.67
N ALA A 23 39.33 36.70 -13.67
CA ALA A 23 39.74 35.90 -14.80
C ALA A 23 40.75 34.80 -14.41
N GLY A 24 40.43 33.56 -14.81
CA GLY A 24 41.33 32.43 -14.93
C GLY A 24 40.92 31.64 -16.17
N GLU A 25 41.87 31.29 -17.00
CA GLU A 25 41.68 30.66 -18.33
C GLU A 25 40.79 29.45 -18.35
N PRO A 26 39.98 29.25 -19.40
CA PRO A 26 39.01 28.14 -19.49
C PRO A 26 39.66 26.85 -19.95
N GLY A 27 39.63 25.83 -19.10
CA GLY A 27 39.73 24.44 -19.56
C GLY A 27 38.49 24.10 -20.41
N GLU A 28 38.72 23.57 -21.61
CA GLU A 28 37.68 23.14 -22.54
C GLU A 28 36.72 22.17 -21.86
N VAL A 29 35.51 22.62 -21.52
CA VAL A 29 34.34 21.77 -21.30
C VAL A 29 33.84 21.44 -22.70
N SER A 30 33.97 20.18 -23.14
CA SER A 30 33.38 19.74 -24.38
C SER A 30 31.85 19.90 -24.27
N GLU A 31 31.31 20.87 -24.99
CA GLU A 31 29.88 20.95 -25.25
C GLU A 31 29.48 19.68 -26.00
N THR A 32 28.86 18.73 -25.31
CA THR A 32 28.12 17.66 -25.96
C THR A 32 26.97 18.30 -26.69
N SER A 33 27.14 18.50 -28.01
CA SER A 33 26.05 18.99 -28.85
C SER A 33 24.89 18.00 -28.78
N TYR A 34 23.72 18.46 -28.36
CA TYR A 34 22.49 17.68 -28.43
C TYR A 34 22.03 17.69 -29.88
N ASP A 35 22.47 16.69 -30.64
CA ASP A 35 22.07 16.47 -32.02
C ASP A 35 21.45 15.08 -32.21
N ALA A 36 21.09 14.74 -33.44
CA ALA A 36 20.45 13.47 -33.77
C ALA A 36 21.31 12.22 -33.36
N SER A 37 22.62 12.36 -33.22
CA SER A 37 23.51 11.29 -32.76
C SER A 37 23.40 11.01 -31.26
N ALA A 38 22.83 11.95 -30.47
CA ALA A 38 22.57 11.77 -29.06
C ALA A 38 21.27 10.96 -28.81
N ILE A 39 20.45 10.70 -29.84
CA ILE A 39 19.23 9.89 -29.74
C ILE A 39 19.60 8.43 -29.86
N THR A 40 19.51 7.70 -28.74
CA THR A 40 19.73 6.25 -28.69
C THR A 40 18.39 5.53 -28.74
N VAL A 41 18.17 4.68 -29.74
CA VAL A 41 17.02 3.76 -29.79
C VAL A 41 17.41 2.48 -29.06
N LEU A 42 16.60 2.09 -28.10
CA LEU A 42 16.75 0.82 -27.39
C LEU A 42 15.70 -0.15 -27.92
N GLU A 43 16.13 -1.34 -28.34
CA GLU A 43 15.26 -2.37 -28.87
C GLU A 43 15.13 -3.56 -27.91
N GLY A 44 13.95 -4.20 -27.91
CA GLY A 44 13.71 -5.44 -27.19
C GLY A 44 13.96 -5.36 -25.68
N LEU A 45 14.54 -6.40 -25.11
CA LEU A 45 14.76 -6.55 -23.67
C LEU A 45 15.84 -5.62 -23.08
N ASP A 46 16.70 -5.05 -23.91
CA ASP A 46 17.72 -4.07 -23.47
C ASP A 46 17.07 -2.78 -22.93
N ALA A 47 15.93 -2.39 -23.50
CA ALA A 47 15.13 -1.26 -22.99
C ALA A 47 14.64 -1.50 -21.55
N VAL A 48 14.22 -2.73 -21.24
CA VAL A 48 13.76 -3.15 -19.91
C VAL A 48 14.92 -3.10 -18.91
N ARG A 49 16.06 -3.68 -19.25
CA ARG A 49 17.25 -3.68 -18.37
C ARG A 49 17.76 -2.28 -18.07
N LYS A 50 17.72 -1.38 -19.06
CA LYS A 50 18.22 -0.01 -18.91
C LYS A 50 17.28 0.89 -18.11
N ARG A 51 15.96 0.63 -18.15
CA ARG A 51 14.94 1.40 -17.44
C ARG A 51 13.89 0.49 -16.76
N PRO A 52 14.29 -0.37 -15.81
CA PRO A 52 13.40 -1.35 -15.19
C PRO A 52 12.20 -0.69 -14.49
N GLY A 53 12.40 0.48 -13.88
CA GLY A 53 11.34 1.21 -13.20
C GLY A 53 10.12 1.56 -14.06
N MET A 54 10.28 1.63 -15.40
CA MET A 54 9.13 1.84 -16.31
C MET A 54 8.20 0.63 -16.39
N TYR A 55 8.71 -0.58 -16.10
CA TYR A 55 7.98 -1.84 -16.24
C TYR A 55 7.54 -2.41 -14.88
N ILE A 56 8.38 -2.29 -13.85
CA ILE A 56 8.14 -2.85 -12.52
C ILE A 56 7.99 -1.79 -11.41
N GLY A 57 7.96 -0.51 -11.77
CA GLY A 57 7.74 0.62 -10.85
C GLY A 57 8.96 1.01 -10.00
N SER A 58 9.77 0.07 -9.53
CA SER A 58 10.99 0.33 -8.75
C SER A 58 11.97 -0.84 -8.84
N THR A 59 13.23 -0.64 -8.44
CA THR A 59 14.26 -1.68 -8.31
C THR A 59 14.49 -2.12 -6.87
N GLY A 60 13.72 -1.59 -5.92
CA GLY A 60 13.72 -2.03 -4.53
C GLY A 60 12.89 -3.29 -4.30
N GLU A 61 12.63 -3.60 -3.03
CA GLU A 61 11.88 -4.79 -2.59
C GLU A 61 10.53 -4.97 -3.30
N ARG A 62 9.79 -3.87 -3.53
CA ARG A 62 8.50 -3.89 -4.24
C ARG A 62 8.63 -4.38 -5.68
N GLY A 63 9.61 -3.86 -6.42
CA GLY A 63 9.86 -4.30 -7.80
C GLY A 63 10.37 -5.74 -7.88
N LEU A 64 11.14 -6.19 -6.87
CA LEU A 64 11.56 -7.58 -6.77
C LEU A 64 10.37 -8.53 -6.64
N HIS A 65 9.43 -8.25 -5.71
CA HIS A 65 8.23 -9.06 -5.54
C HIS A 65 7.29 -9.00 -6.76
N HIS A 66 7.33 -7.89 -7.53
CA HIS A 66 6.55 -7.77 -8.76
C HIS A 66 6.96 -8.80 -9.83
N LEU A 67 8.23 -9.24 -9.87
CA LEU A 67 8.64 -10.33 -10.76
C LEU A 67 7.89 -11.64 -10.45
N VAL A 68 7.75 -11.97 -9.17
CA VAL A 68 6.99 -13.16 -8.75
C VAL A 68 5.53 -13.01 -9.16
N GLN A 69 4.96 -11.84 -8.93
CA GLN A 69 3.57 -11.54 -9.26
C GLN A 69 3.29 -11.70 -10.75
N GLU A 70 4.16 -11.19 -11.65
CA GLU A 70 3.98 -11.32 -13.11
C GLU A 70 3.96 -12.78 -13.58
N VAL A 71 4.73 -13.66 -12.94
CA VAL A 71 4.69 -15.10 -13.28
C VAL A 71 3.44 -15.76 -12.73
N VAL A 72 3.06 -15.48 -11.45
CA VAL A 72 1.86 -16.03 -10.82
C VAL A 72 0.59 -15.54 -11.51
N ASP A 73 0.53 -14.25 -11.93
CA ASP A 73 -0.62 -13.70 -12.65
C ASP A 73 -0.90 -14.46 -13.96
N ASN A 74 0.13 -14.98 -14.64
CA ASN A 74 -0.07 -15.82 -15.83
C ASN A 74 -0.72 -17.17 -15.48
N SER A 75 -0.33 -17.77 -14.36
CA SER A 75 -0.96 -19.00 -13.84
C SER A 75 -2.39 -18.75 -13.35
N VAL A 76 -2.66 -17.59 -12.74
CA VAL A 76 -4.02 -17.15 -12.36
C VAL A 76 -4.89 -16.92 -13.60
N ASP A 77 -4.34 -16.38 -14.70
CA ASP A 77 -5.07 -16.26 -15.96
C ASP A 77 -5.51 -17.63 -16.52
N GLU A 78 -4.68 -18.69 -16.39
CA GLU A 78 -5.09 -20.06 -16.68
C GLU A 78 -6.23 -20.54 -15.76
N ALA A 79 -6.19 -20.19 -14.48
CA ALA A 79 -7.25 -20.52 -13.53
C ALA A 79 -8.55 -19.77 -13.85
N MET A 80 -8.48 -18.46 -14.17
CA MET A 80 -9.65 -17.68 -14.60
C MET A 80 -10.28 -18.22 -15.90
N ALA A 81 -9.45 -18.80 -16.78
CA ALA A 81 -9.91 -19.46 -17.99
C ALA A 81 -10.46 -20.88 -17.74
N GLY A 82 -10.42 -21.38 -16.50
CA GLY A 82 -10.92 -22.69 -16.11
C GLY A 82 -10.00 -23.86 -16.45
N HIS A 83 -8.72 -23.61 -16.68
CA HIS A 83 -7.73 -24.62 -17.10
C HIS A 83 -6.71 -24.99 -16.01
N ALA A 84 -6.60 -24.19 -14.94
CA ALA A 84 -5.77 -24.50 -13.78
C ALA A 84 -6.59 -24.40 -12.49
N ASP A 85 -6.23 -25.19 -11.49
CA ASP A 85 -6.81 -25.15 -10.14
C ASP A 85 -5.75 -25.13 -9.04
N THR A 86 -4.47 -25.30 -9.41
CA THR A 86 -3.37 -25.39 -8.46
C THR A 86 -2.16 -24.62 -8.97
N ILE A 87 -1.62 -23.75 -8.08
CA ILE A 87 -0.39 -22.99 -8.30
C ILE A 87 0.53 -23.23 -7.09
N ASP A 88 1.75 -23.70 -7.32
CA ASP A 88 2.77 -23.91 -6.31
C ASP A 88 3.94 -22.96 -6.52
N VAL A 89 4.27 -22.16 -5.50
CA VAL A 89 5.36 -21.20 -5.54
C VAL A 89 6.40 -21.58 -4.50
N THR A 90 7.65 -21.71 -4.90
CA THR A 90 8.75 -22.07 -4.00
C THR A 90 9.86 -21.02 -4.07
N ILE A 91 10.25 -20.47 -2.92
CA ILE A 91 11.47 -19.70 -2.77
C ILE A 91 12.61 -20.70 -2.53
N LEU A 92 13.54 -20.77 -3.47
CA LEU A 92 14.61 -21.76 -3.48
C LEU A 92 15.77 -21.37 -2.54
N PRO A 93 16.57 -22.35 -2.09
CA PRO A 93 17.73 -22.09 -1.21
C PRO A 93 18.77 -21.15 -1.80
N ASP A 94 18.90 -21.13 -3.13
CA ASP A 94 19.83 -20.28 -3.88
C ASP A 94 19.29 -18.88 -4.24
N GLY A 95 18.15 -18.51 -3.69
CA GLY A 95 17.50 -17.22 -3.90
C GLY A 95 16.66 -17.13 -5.18
N GLY A 96 16.50 -18.24 -5.93
CA GLY A 96 15.57 -18.32 -7.05
C GLY A 96 14.12 -18.45 -6.61
N VAL A 97 13.18 -18.21 -7.52
CA VAL A 97 11.75 -18.49 -7.31
C VAL A 97 11.26 -19.41 -8.41
N ARG A 98 10.55 -20.47 -8.03
CA ARG A 98 9.92 -21.43 -8.93
C ARG A 98 8.40 -21.34 -8.78
N VAL A 99 7.72 -21.15 -9.90
CA VAL A 99 6.25 -21.13 -10.00
C VAL A 99 5.82 -22.30 -10.89
N ILE A 100 4.89 -23.12 -10.42
CA ILE A 100 4.33 -24.28 -11.12
C ILE A 100 2.81 -24.11 -11.18
N ASP A 101 2.24 -24.27 -12.36
CA ASP A 101 0.78 -24.42 -12.52
C ASP A 101 0.44 -25.73 -13.26
N ASN A 102 -0.79 -26.16 -13.12
CA ASN A 102 -1.36 -27.31 -13.81
C ASN A 102 -2.29 -26.90 -14.97
N GLY A 103 -2.04 -25.72 -15.57
CA GLY A 103 -2.78 -25.21 -16.74
C GLY A 103 -2.50 -25.98 -18.03
N ARG A 104 -2.88 -25.39 -19.18
CA ARG A 104 -2.68 -26.00 -20.51
C ARG A 104 -1.20 -26.10 -20.94
N GLY A 105 -0.33 -25.32 -20.32
CA GLY A 105 1.03 -25.11 -20.76
C GLY A 105 1.14 -24.06 -21.88
N ILE A 106 2.25 -23.34 -21.91
CA ILE A 106 2.53 -22.36 -22.99
C ILE A 106 2.68 -23.13 -24.31
N PRO A 107 2.02 -22.69 -25.41
CA PRO A 107 2.16 -23.35 -26.70
C PRO A 107 3.62 -23.47 -27.17
N VAL A 108 3.98 -24.61 -27.73
CA VAL A 108 5.36 -24.92 -28.23
C VAL A 108 5.49 -24.81 -29.73
N GLY A 109 4.40 -24.61 -30.47
CA GLY A 109 4.38 -24.43 -31.92
C GLY A 109 5.12 -23.18 -32.36
N ILE A 110 5.51 -23.16 -33.66
CA ILE A 110 6.21 -22.04 -34.28
C ILE A 110 5.23 -20.90 -34.54
N VAL A 111 5.54 -19.68 -34.02
CA VAL A 111 4.79 -18.46 -34.34
C VAL A 111 5.19 -18.00 -35.74
N PRO A 112 4.25 -17.94 -36.72
CA PRO A 112 4.61 -17.69 -38.14
C PRO A 112 5.28 -16.35 -38.40
N SER A 113 4.94 -15.30 -37.64
CA SER A 113 5.54 -13.97 -37.80
C SER A 113 6.98 -13.88 -37.32
N GLU A 114 7.34 -14.68 -36.31
CA GLU A 114 8.66 -14.62 -35.67
C GLU A 114 9.60 -15.78 -36.12
N GLY A 115 9.02 -16.86 -36.65
CA GLY A 115 9.78 -18.07 -37.01
C GLY A 115 10.37 -18.83 -35.83
N LYS A 116 9.88 -18.56 -34.60
CA LYS A 116 10.36 -19.10 -33.32
C LYS A 116 9.25 -19.83 -32.57
N PRO A 117 9.60 -20.75 -31.65
CA PRO A 117 8.61 -21.36 -30.77
C PRO A 117 7.87 -20.31 -29.93
N ALA A 118 6.57 -20.52 -29.68
CA ALA A 118 5.77 -19.54 -28.93
C ALA A 118 6.32 -19.32 -27.51
N VAL A 119 6.86 -20.33 -26.84
CA VAL A 119 7.57 -20.21 -25.56
C VAL A 119 8.70 -19.18 -25.64
N GLU A 120 9.55 -19.27 -26.69
CA GLU A 120 10.65 -18.33 -26.87
C GLU A 120 10.13 -16.92 -27.17
N VAL A 121 9.09 -16.78 -28.01
CA VAL A 121 8.50 -15.49 -28.37
C VAL A 121 7.96 -14.79 -27.12
N VAL A 122 7.18 -15.47 -26.30
CA VAL A 122 6.57 -14.92 -25.08
C VAL A 122 7.63 -14.45 -24.06
N LEU A 123 8.79 -15.12 -24.02
CA LEU A 123 9.87 -14.78 -23.08
C LEU A 123 10.85 -13.73 -23.62
N THR A 124 10.94 -13.51 -24.93
CA THR A 124 11.98 -12.66 -25.54
C THR A 124 11.45 -11.46 -26.30
N VAL A 125 10.17 -11.43 -26.64
CA VAL A 125 9.56 -10.34 -27.42
C VAL A 125 8.57 -9.58 -26.54
N LEU A 126 8.74 -8.25 -26.47
CA LEU A 126 7.79 -7.38 -25.77
C LEU A 126 6.49 -7.27 -26.59
N HIS A 127 5.37 -7.15 -25.90
CA HIS A 127 4.03 -7.08 -26.51
C HIS A 127 3.67 -8.31 -27.34
N ALA A 128 4.14 -9.48 -26.92
CA ALA A 128 3.79 -10.76 -27.51
C ALA A 128 2.99 -11.62 -26.51
N GLY A 129 1.94 -12.28 -26.96
CA GLY A 129 1.16 -13.19 -26.12
C GLY A 129 -0.19 -13.56 -26.71
N GLY A 130 -0.79 -14.66 -26.22
CA GLY A 130 -2.09 -15.18 -26.65
C GLY A 130 -3.30 -14.37 -26.14
N LYS A 131 -3.07 -13.26 -25.44
CA LYS A 131 -4.10 -12.40 -24.80
C LYS A 131 -4.54 -11.24 -25.71
N PHE A 132 -3.91 -11.02 -26.86
CA PHE A 132 -4.19 -9.93 -27.81
C PHE A 132 -5.17 -10.31 -28.94
N GLY A 133 -6.21 -11.00 -28.75
CA GLY A 133 -7.07 -11.30 -29.90
C GLY A 133 -8.21 -12.26 -29.63
N GLY A 134 -8.58 -12.44 -28.40
CA GLY A 134 -9.81 -13.18 -28.01
C GLY A 134 -9.77 -14.68 -28.26
N GLY A 135 -8.68 -15.26 -28.77
CA GLY A 135 -8.63 -16.67 -29.15
C GLY A 135 -8.29 -17.65 -28.01
N GLY A 136 -7.69 -17.20 -26.93
CA GLY A 136 -7.20 -18.06 -25.85
C GLY A 136 -7.74 -17.75 -24.46
N TYR A 137 -8.05 -16.49 -24.21
CA TYR A 137 -8.55 -15.99 -22.91
C TYR A 137 -9.67 -14.98 -23.15
N ALA A 138 -10.85 -15.28 -22.63
CA ALA A 138 -11.99 -14.35 -22.67
C ALA A 138 -11.79 -13.18 -21.70
N VAL A 139 -11.10 -13.45 -20.59
CA VAL A 139 -10.74 -12.49 -19.53
C VAL A 139 -9.31 -12.79 -19.10
N SER A 140 -8.50 -11.75 -18.90
CA SER A 140 -7.15 -11.89 -18.35
C SER A 140 -6.74 -10.65 -17.55
N GLY A 141 -5.89 -10.84 -16.53
CA GLY A 141 -5.22 -9.74 -15.80
C GLY A 141 -4.02 -9.19 -16.56
N GLY A 142 -3.35 -10.03 -17.35
CA GLY A 142 -2.19 -9.67 -18.18
C GLY A 142 -2.58 -8.98 -19.47
N LEU A 143 -2.56 -7.64 -19.50
CA LEU A 143 -3.05 -6.83 -20.63
C LEU A 143 -1.98 -6.44 -21.65
N HIS A 144 -0.72 -6.35 -21.24
CA HIS A 144 0.32 -5.70 -22.03
C HIS A 144 1.24 -6.67 -22.77
N GLY A 145 1.15 -7.99 -22.48
CA GLY A 145 2.01 -9.00 -23.08
C GLY A 145 3.51 -8.77 -22.83
N VAL A 146 3.85 -8.22 -21.67
CA VAL A 146 5.25 -7.91 -21.32
C VAL A 146 5.71 -8.60 -20.03
N GLY A 147 4.83 -9.13 -19.19
CA GLY A 147 5.15 -9.59 -17.83
C GLY A 147 6.31 -10.56 -17.77
N VAL A 148 6.17 -11.74 -18.38
CA VAL A 148 7.21 -12.77 -18.31
C VAL A 148 8.47 -12.41 -19.09
N SER A 149 8.37 -11.63 -20.18
CA SER A 149 9.56 -11.13 -20.90
C SER A 149 10.34 -10.10 -20.07
N VAL A 150 9.64 -9.29 -19.25
CA VAL A 150 10.26 -8.40 -18.25
C VAL A 150 10.96 -9.21 -17.16
N VAL A 151 10.34 -10.28 -16.65
CA VAL A 151 10.99 -11.19 -15.68
C VAL A 151 12.27 -11.78 -16.28
N ASN A 152 12.21 -12.26 -17.53
CA ASN A 152 13.38 -12.79 -18.22
C ASN A 152 14.49 -11.73 -18.42
N ALA A 153 14.12 -10.51 -18.80
CA ALA A 153 15.07 -9.42 -18.96
C ALA A 153 15.77 -9.01 -17.66
N LEU A 154 15.07 -9.05 -16.54
CA LEU A 154 15.56 -8.61 -15.22
C LEU A 154 16.12 -9.75 -14.35
N SER A 155 16.30 -10.93 -14.95
CA SER A 155 16.87 -12.11 -14.29
C SER A 155 18.23 -12.46 -14.86
N THR A 156 19.14 -12.97 -14.02
CA THR A 156 20.42 -13.52 -14.45
C THR A 156 20.22 -14.83 -15.21
N ARG A 157 19.19 -15.59 -14.81
CA ARG A 157 18.83 -16.88 -15.41
C ARG A 157 17.32 -17.09 -15.29
N VAL A 158 16.72 -17.68 -16.33
CA VAL A 158 15.34 -18.22 -16.30
C VAL A 158 15.36 -19.63 -16.87
N SER A 159 14.65 -20.55 -16.23
CA SER A 159 14.43 -21.92 -16.72
C SER A 159 12.93 -22.14 -16.88
N VAL A 160 12.50 -22.58 -18.04
CA VAL A 160 11.11 -22.84 -18.35
C VAL A 160 10.93 -24.31 -18.70
N GLU A 161 9.98 -24.96 -18.03
CA GLU A 161 9.50 -26.28 -18.39
C GLU A 161 8.01 -26.18 -18.73
N VAL A 162 7.62 -26.77 -19.84
CA VAL A 162 6.23 -26.81 -20.29
C VAL A 162 5.83 -28.25 -20.56
N LYS A 163 4.70 -28.65 -20.03
CA LYS A 163 4.04 -29.93 -20.31
C LYS A 163 2.82 -29.64 -21.17
N THR A 164 2.93 -29.93 -22.45
CA THR A 164 1.86 -29.69 -23.44
C THR A 164 2.05 -30.59 -24.65
N ASP A 165 1.00 -30.79 -25.43
CA ASP A 165 1.00 -31.64 -26.64
C ASP A 165 1.52 -33.06 -26.39
N GLY A 166 1.31 -33.59 -25.17
CA GLY A 166 1.71 -34.95 -24.79
C GLY A 166 3.19 -35.13 -24.47
N TYR A 167 3.96 -34.06 -24.33
CA TYR A 167 5.39 -34.10 -24.06
C TYR A 167 5.83 -33.02 -23.08
N ARG A 168 6.95 -33.27 -22.39
CA ARG A 168 7.67 -32.29 -21.61
C ARG A 168 8.69 -31.55 -22.51
N TRP A 169 8.74 -30.22 -22.38
CA TRP A 169 9.60 -29.32 -23.13
C TRP A 169 10.36 -28.43 -22.16
N THR A 170 11.64 -28.12 -22.47
CA THR A 170 12.44 -27.19 -21.65
C THR A 170 13.22 -26.20 -22.47
N GLN A 171 13.39 -24.99 -21.93
CA GLN A 171 14.30 -23.98 -22.50
C GLN A 171 14.87 -23.11 -21.38
N ASP A 172 16.16 -22.84 -21.43
CA ASP A 172 16.87 -22.00 -20.48
C ASP A 172 17.27 -20.67 -21.11
N TYR A 173 17.27 -19.63 -20.31
CA TYR A 173 17.63 -18.27 -20.70
C TYR A 173 18.69 -17.70 -19.77
N LYS A 174 19.56 -16.84 -20.29
CA LYS A 174 20.56 -16.07 -19.54
C LYS A 174 20.47 -14.61 -19.95
N LEU A 175 20.21 -13.71 -19.00
CA LEU A 175 20.08 -12.26 -19.24
C LEU A 175 19.11 -11.95 -20.41
N GLY A 176 17.97 -12.62 -20.45
CA GLY A 176 16.96 -12.43 -21.49
C GLY A 176 17.16 -13.21 -22.79
N VAL A 177 18.32 -13.88 -22.97
CA VAL A 177 18.67 -14.57 -24.21
C VAL A 177 18.57 -16.09 -24.05
N PRO A 178 17.91 -16.85 -24.96
CA PRO A 178 17.87 -18.30 -24.87
C PRO A 178 19.27 -18.90 -25.01
N THR A 179 19.61 -19.87 -24.16
CA THR A 179 20.94 -20.53 -24.17
C THR A 179 21.01 -21.67 -25.17
N ALA A 180 19.84 -22.24 -25.51
CA ALA A 180 19.67 -23.30 -26.49
C ALA A 180 18.28 -23.27 -27.11
N ALA A 181 18.05 -24.00 -28.18
CA ALA A 181 16.73 -24.19 -28.77
C ALA A 181 15.82 -24.97 -27.80
N LEU A 182 14.49 -24.79 -27.93
CA LEU A 182 13.49 -25.53 -27.18
C LEU A 182 13.70 -27.05 -27.33
N ALA A 183 13.93 -27.73 -26.21
CA ALA A 183 14.23 -29.16 -26.19
C ALA A 183 12.98 -29.97 -25.86
N LYS A 184 12.70 -30.98 -26.66
CA LYS A 184 11.62 -31.95 -26.42
C LYS A 184 12.16 -33.14 -25.65
N HIS A 185 11.43 -33.56 -24.60
CA HIS A 185 11.79 -34.67 -23.72
C HIS A 185 10.76 -35.82 -23.77
N GLU A 186 10.62 -36.56 -22.69
CA GLU A 186 9.73 -37.68 -22.54
C GLU A 186 8.24 -37.32 -22.72
N ALA A 187 7.46 -38.33 -23.08
CA ALA A 187 6.00 -38.20 -23.14
C ALA A 187 5.40 -38.06 -21.75
N THR A 188 4.37 -37.24 -21.61
CA THR A 188 3.62 -37.03 -20.36
C THR A 188 2.14 -36.81 -20.66
N GLU A 189 1.26 -37.27 -19.76
CA GLU A 189 -0.16 -36.97 -19.79
C GLU A 189 -0.50 -35.70 -19.00
N GLU A 190 0.43 -35.21 -18.21
CA GLU A 190 0.27 -33.97 -17.44
C GLU A 190 0.37 -32.75 -18.35
N THR A 191 -0.33 -31.68 -17.95
CA THR A 191 -0.18 -30.34 -18.55
C THR A 191 0.23 -29.33 -17.51
N GLY A 192 0.82 -28.23 -17.93
CA GLY A 192 1.19 -27.12 -17.03
C GLY A 192 2.46 -26.39 -17.45
N THR A 193 2.76 -25.34 -16.72
CA THR A 193 3.97 -24.54 -16.91
C THR A 193 4.75 -24.44 -15.60
N THR A 194 6.07 -24.58 -15.70
CA THR A 194 7.00 -24.27 -14.61
C THR A 194 7.96 -23.19 -15.06
N VAL A 195 7.99 -22.10 -14.33
CA VAL A 195 8.96 -21.01 -14.54
C VAL A 195 9.81 -20.86 -13.30
N THR A 196 11.12 -20.98 -13.45
CA THR A 196 12.09 -20.73 -12.38
C THR A 196 13.00 -19.59 -12.80
N PHE A 197 13.17 -18.58 -11.94
CA PHE A 197 13.97 -17.40 -12.26
C PHE A 197 14.80 -16.91 -11.08
N TRP A 198 15.90 -16.23 -11.37
CA TRP A 198 16.83 -15.64 -10.41
C TRP A 198 17.00 -14.16 -10.75
N ALA A 199 16.50 -13.27 -9.89
CA ALA A 199 16.60 -11.84 -10.08
C ALA A 199 18.05 -11.36 -10.19
N ASP A 200 18.30 -10.35 -11.01
CA ASP A 200 19.64 -9.82 -11.26
C ASP A 200 20.06 -8.82 -10.16
N GLY A 201 21.03 -9.22 -9.33
CA GLY A 201 21.56 -8.40 -8.25
C GLY A 201 22.28 -7.12 -8.70
N ASP A 202 22.63 -7.00 -9.99
CA ASP A 202 23.18 -5.76 -10.56
C ASP A 202 22.08 -4.72 -10.86
N ILE A 203 20.81 -5.14 -10.91
CA ILE A 203 19.65 -4.28 -11.17
C ILE A 203 18.89 -3.99 -9.88
N PHE A 204 18.67 -4.99 -9.04
CA PHE A 204 17.87 -4.86 -7.82
C PHE A 204 18.73 -4.48 -6.62
N GLU A 205 18.20 -3.59 -5.78
CA GLU A 205 18.84 -3.18 -4.50
C GLU A 205 18.95 -4.34 -3.51
N THR A 206 18.08 -5.34 -3.64
CA THR A 206 18.07 -6.59 -2.87
C THR A 206 17.47 -7.69 -3.73
N THR A 207 17.91 -8.95 -3.50
CA THR A 207 17.34 -10.15 -4.10
C THR A 207 16.68 -11.05 -3.05
N GLU A 208 16.47 -10.52 -1.84
CA GLU A 208 15.83 -11.23 -0.73
C GLU A 208 14.31 -11.09 -0.79
N TYR A 209 13.61 -12.19 -1.04
CA TYR A 209 12.15 -12.24 -1.05
C TYR A 209 11.58 -12.32 0.37
N SER A 210 10.52 -11.55 0.64
CA SER A 210 9.77 -11.62 1.89
C SER A 210 8.65 -12.66 1.76
N PHE A 211 8.72 -13.72 2.55
CA PHE A 211 7.67 -14.73 2.63
C PHE A 211 6.32 -14.13 3.01
N GLU A 212 6.31 -13.22 3.99
CA GLU A 212 5.10 -12.57 4.48
C GLU A 212 4.41 -11.71 3.40
N THR A 213 5.20 -11.02 2.59
CA THR A 213 4.69 -10.18 1.50
C THR A 213 4.04 -11.04 0.42
N LEU A 214 4.71 -12.13 -0.01
CA LEU A 214 4.17 -13.06 -0.99
C LEU A 214 2.96 -13.83 -0.44
N SER A 215 3.03 -14.32 0.80
CA SER A 215 1.97 -15.06 1.47
C SER A 215 0.66 -14.28 1.51
N ARG A 216 0.72 -13.01 1.89
CA ARG A 216 -0.48 -12.13 1.91
C ARG A 216 -1.08 -11.91 0.53
N ARG A 217 -0.23 -11.66 -0.46
CA ARG A 217 -0.69 -11.46 -1.83
C ARG A 217 -1.35 -12.72 -2.40
N PHE A 218 -0.79 -13.90 -2.12
CA PHE A 218 -1.35 -15.17 -2.57
C PHE A 218 -2.65 -15.51 -1.84
N GLN A 219 -2.78 -15.14 -0.57
CA GLN A 219 -4.04 -15.25 0.15
C GLN A 219 -5.15 -14.42 -0.51
N GLU A 220 -4.86 -13.17 -0.87
CA GLU A 220 -5.78 -12.29 -1.60
C GLU A 220 -6.17 -12.88 -2.96
N MET A 221 -5.19 -13.37 -3.73
CA MET A 221 -5.43 -14.01 -5.03
C MET A 221 -6.31 -15.26 -4.90
N ALA A 222 -6.09 -16.08 -3.86
CA ALA A 222 -6.92 -17.26 -3.60
C ALA A 222 -8.36 -16.89 -3.23
N PHE A 223 -8.60 -15.81 -2.49
CA PHE A 223 -9.93 -15.28 -2.23
C PHE A 223 -10.64 -14.80 -3.50
N LEU A 224 -9.91 -14.15 -4.41
CA LEU A 224 -10.48 -13.60 -5.64
C LEU A 224 -10.76 -14.65 -6.72
N ASN A 225 -10.16 -15.84 -6.59
CA ASN A 225 -10.31 -16.94 -7.55
C ASN A 225 -10.86 -18.18 -6.83
N LYS A 226 -12.17 -18.24 -6.75
CA LYS A 226 -12.93 -19.31 -6.08
C LYS A 226 -12.47 -20.69 -6.50
N GLY A 227 -12.08 -21.53 -5.52
CA GLY A 227 -11.62 -22.90 -5.75
C GLY A 227 -10.18 -23.05 -6.19
N LEU A 228 -9.42 -21.95 -6.40
CA LEU A 228 -8.00 -22.00 -6.69
C LEU A 228 -7.20 -22.36 -5.43
N THR A 229 -6.27 -23.31 -5.57
CA THR A 229 -5.29 -23.64 -4.54
C THR A 229 -3.97 -22.95 -4.83
N LEU A 230 -3.51 -22.10 -3.92
CA LEU A 230 -2.22 -21.43 -3.97
C LEU A 230 -1.35 -21.90 -2.81
N LYS A 231 -0.18 -22.45 -3.12
CA LYS A 231 0.79 -22.89 -2.12
C LYS A 231 2.07 -22.09 -2.22
N LEU A 232 2.59 -21.62 -1.08
CA LEU A 232 3.89 -20.96 -0.98
C LEU A 232 4.78 -21.76 -0.03
N THR A 233 6.00 -22.08 -0.51
CA THR A 233 7.02 -22.79 0.26
C THR A 233 8.32 -21.98 0.27
N ASP A 234 8.97 -21.86 1.42
CA ASP A 234 10.28 -21.22 1.58
C ASP A 234 11.29 -22.30 2.00
N GLU A 235 12.20 -22.65 1.09
CA GLU A 235 13.21 -23.67 1.30
C GLU A 235 14.56 -23.10 1.80
N ARG A 236 14.67 -21.79 2.04
CA ARG A 236 15.91 -21.15 2.51
C ARG A 236 16.25 -21.60 3.93
N GLU A 237 17.54 -21.67 4.25
CA GLU A 237 17.99 -22.07 5.60
C GLU A 237 17.50 -21.15 6.72
N SER A 238 17.35 -19.85 6.44
CA SER A 238 16.80 -18.88 7.39
C SER A 238 15.34 -19.17 7.77
N ALA A 239 14.56 -19.77 6.87
CA ALA A 239 13.18 -20.15 7.12
C ALA A 239 13.07 -21.43 7.98
N LYS A 240 14.01 -22.35 7.86
CA LYS A 240 14.07 -23.56 8.69
C LYS A 240 14.30 -23.23 10.17
N ALA A 241 15.14 -22.25 10.47
CA ALA A 241 15.39 -21.79 11.84
C ALA A 241 14.16 -21.14 12.51
N THR A 242 13.22 -20.57 11.73
CA THR A 242 12.00 -19.95 12.25
C THR A 242 10.85 -20.94 12.44
N ALA A 243 10.75 -21.99 11.62
CA ALA A 243 9.73 -23.03 11.74
C ALA A 243 9.88 -23.87 13.03
N GLY A 244 11.11 -24.06 13.51
CA GLY A 244 11.40 -24.73 14.78
C GLY A 244 11.07 -23.93 16.05
N ALA A 245 10.79 -22.62 15.94
CA ALA A 245 10.53 -21.75 17.09
C ALA A 245 9.03 -21.60 17.44
N ASP A 246 8.12 -21.95 16.52
CA ASP A 246 6.67 -21.83 16.73
C ASP A 246 6.02 -23.07 17.38
N SER A 247 6.79 -24.15 17.64
CA SER A 247 6.29 -25.37 18.29
C SER A 247 6.87 -25.55 19.69
N ALA A 248 6.53 -24.66 20.64
CA ALA A 248 7.01 -24.72 22.02
C ALA A 248 6.30 -25.77 22.91
N ASP A 249 5.46 -26.66 22.35
CA ASP A 249 4.73 -27.70 23.11
C ASP A 249 4.80 -29.12 22.50
N ALA A 250 5.92 -29.48 21.85
CA ALA A 250 6.11 -30.89 21.44
C ALA A 250 7.42 -31.44 22.00
N VAL A 251 7.28 -32.37 22.94
CA VAL A 251 8.34 -33.23 23.44
C VAL A 251 8.61 -34.31 22.40
N GLU A 252 9.86 -34.39 21.98
CA GLU A 252 10.61 -35.34 21.16
C GLU A 252 11.06 -34.80 19.78
N PRO A 253 12.34 -35.00 19.43
CA PRO A 253 12.88 -34.52 18.16
C PRO A 253 12.42 -35.42 17.03
N ALA A 254 11.49 -34.95 16.22
CA ALA A 254 11.20 -35.52 14.91
C ALA A 254 12.28 -35.07 13.94
N GLU A 255 13.03 -36.00 13.40
CA GLU A 255 13.92 -35.82 12.28
C GLU A 255 13.11 -35.38 11.06
N GLU A 256 13.28 -34.12 10.69
CA GLU A 256 13.13 -33.47 9.38
C GLU A 256 12.85 -31.98 9.62
N GLU A 257 13.86 -31.14 9.38
CA GLU A 257 13.73 -29.69 9.33
C GLU A 257 12.78 -29.32 8.18
N THR A 258 11.49 -29.14 8.48
CA THR A 258 10.47 -28.85 7.47
C THR A 258 10.59 -27.39 7.01
N ALA A 259 10.62 -27.20 5.71
CA ALA A 259 10.53 -25.89 5.06
C ALA A 259 9.24 -25.16 5.50
N ARG A 260 9.30 -23.85 5.66
CA ARG A 260 8.11 -23.03 5.96
C ARG A 260 7.15 -23.07 4.78
N SER A 261 5.92 -23.55 4.97
CA SER A 261 4.92 -23.66 3.89
C SER A 261 3.54 -23.21 4.35
N VAL A 262 2.78 -22.60 3.44
CA VAL A 262 1.39 -22.21 3.64
C VAL A 262 0.58 -22.53 2.37
N THR A 263 -0.66 -22.96 2.56
CA THR A 263 -1.58 -23.25 1.45
C THR A 263 -2.88 -22.47 1.65
N TYR A 264 -3.33 -21.80 0.61
CA TYR A 264 -4.59 -21.05 0.56
C TYR A 264 -5.55 -21.69 -0.42
N HIS A 265 -6.76 -21.96 0.05
CA HIS A 265 -7.86 -22.48 -0.76
C HIS A 265 -9.18 -22.03 -0.14
N TYR A 266 -10.03 -21.37 -0.93
CA TYR A 266 -11.29 -20.81 -0.45
C TYR A 266 -12.43 -21.21 -1.40
N GLU A 267 -13.33 -22.08 -0.90
CA GLU A 267 -14.45 -22.60 -1.69
C GLU A 267 -15.52 -21.54 -2.01
N ASN A 268 -15.67 -20.53 -1.14
CA ASN A 268 -16.64 -19.45 -1.32
C ASN A 268 -16.02 -18.14 -1.80
N GLY A 269 -14.73 -18.12 -2.16
CA GLY A 269 -14.05 -16.99 -2.76
C GLY A 269 -14.17 -15.69 -1.95
N ILE A 270 -14.74 -14.64 -2.54
CA ILE A 270 -14.88 -13.32 -1.92
C ILE A 270 -15.82 -13.28 -0.72
N VAL A 271 -16.74 -14.25 -0.58
CA VAL A 271 -17.57 -14.39 0.63
C VAL A 271 -16.68 -14.73 1.84
N ASP A 272 -15.73 -15.64 1.66
CA ASP A 272 -14.78 -16.00 2.71
C ASP A 272 -13.82 -14.84 2.99
N PHE A 273 -13.49 -14.02 1.97
CA PHE A 273 -12.71 -12.80 2.15
C PHE A 273 -13.43 -11.78 3.06
N VAL A 274 -14.72 -11.52 2.83
CA VAL A 274 -15.52 -10.64 3.70
C VAL A 274 -15.57 -11.17 5.13
N LYS A 275 -15.76 -12.49 5.33
CA LYS A 275 -15.73 -13.10 6.66
C LYS A 275 -14.36 -12.94 7.33
N TYR A 276 -13.29 -13.17 6.57
CA TYR A 276 -11.91 -12.99 7.06
C TYR A 276 -11.64 -11.56 7.51
N LEU A 277 -12.05 -10.55 6.72
CA LEU A 277 -11.91 -9.14 7.10
C LEU A 277 -12.76 -8.77 8.33
N ASN A 278 -14.00 -9.27 8.40
CA ASN A 278 -14.90 -8.98 9.52
C ASN A 278 -14.52 -9.71 10.80
N SER A 279 -13.83 -10.85 10.74
CA SER A 279 -13.38 -11.57 11.94
C SER A 279 -12.49 -10.73 12.86
N ARG A 280 -11.91 -9.64 12.35
CA ARG A 280 -11.04 -8.70 13.06
C ARG A 280 -11.68 -7.35 13.37
N LYS A 281 -12.93 -7.12 12.89
CA LYS A 281 -13.63 -5.82 13.00
C LYS A 281 -14.75 -5.81 14.06
N GLY A 282 -14.87 -6.85 14.89
CA GLY A 282 -15.90 -6.97 15.91
C GLY A 282 -17.17 -7.69 15.43
N ASP A 283 -18.28 -7.49 16.14
CA ASP A 283 -19.52 -8.20 15.86
C ASP A 283 -20.16 -7.77 14.54
N VAL A 284 -20.72 -8.74 13.82
CA VAL A 284 -21.50 -8.48 12.60
C VAL A 284 -22.96 -8.14 12.98
N ILE A 285 -23.60 -7.27 12.18
CA ILE A 285 -24.98 -6.85 12.40
C ILE A 285 -25.96 -7.90 11.92
N HIS A 286 -25.58 -8.64 10.86
CA HIS A 286 -26.36 -9.72 10.29
C HIS A 286 -25.47 -10.93 10.00
N GLN A 287 -26.04 -12.14 10.14
CA GLN A 287 -25.25 -13.38 10.10
C GLN A 287 -24.81 -13.76 8.68
N SER A 288 -25.67 -13.57 7.69
CA SER A 288 -25.38 -13.96 6.32
C SER A 288 -24.55 -12.90 5.60
N VAL A 289 -23.47 -13.30 4.93
CA VAL A 289 -22.80 -12.44 3.94
C VAL A 289 -23.72 -12.31 2.73
N ILE A 290 -23.96 -11.08 2.29
CA ILE A 290 -24.71 -10.83 1.06
C ILE A 290 -23.77 -11.13 -0.10
N ASP A 291 -24.18 -12.06 -0.96
CA ASP A 291 -23.42 -12.52 -2.11
C ASP A 291 -24.23 -12.25 -3.38
N ILE A 292 -23.61 -11.58 -4.33
CA ILE A 292 -24.20 -11.14 -5.58
C ILE A 292 -23.28 -11.61 -6.70
N GLU A 293 -23.79 -12.39 -7.65
CA GLU A 293 -23.06 -12.87 -8.81
C GLU A 293 -23.89 -12.64 -10.07
N ALA A 294 -23.31 -12.08 -11.12
CA ALA A 294 -23.93 -11.86 -12.40
C ALA A 294 -22.94 -11.89 -13.56
N GLU A 295 -23.41 -12.33 -14.72
CA GLU A 295 -22.64 -12.42 -15.96
C GLU A 295 -23.44 -11.83 -17.13
N ASP A 296 -22.78 -11.03 -17.97
CA ASP A 296 -23.25 -10.57 -19.27
C ASP A 296 -22.34 -11.18 -20.35
N LYS A 297 -22.76 -12.32 -20.90
CA LYS A 297 -21.96 -13.07 -21.90
C LYS A 297 -21.73 -12.32 -23.20
N ASP A 298 -22.67 -11.46 -23.56
CA ASP A 298 -22.59 -10.70 -24.83
C ASP A 298 -21.48 -9.63 -24.74
N ARG A 299 -21.23 -9.11 -23.53
CA ARG A 299 -20.23 -8.08 -23.27
C ARG A 299 -18.95 -8.62 -22.64
N LEU A 300 -18.86 -9.93 -22.40
CA LEU A 300 -17.76 -10.57 -21.64
C LEU A 300 -17.51 -9.84 -20.33
N LEU A 301 -18.56 -9.57 -19.57
CA LEU A 301 -18.53 -8.82 -18.34
C LEU A 301 -19.20 -9.62 -17.23
N SER A 302 -18.52 -9.87 -16.13
CA SER A 302 -19.10 -10.46 -14.94
C SER A 302 -18.78 -9.65 -13.70
N ALA A 303 -19.59 -9.77 -12.67
CA ALA A 303 -19.38 -9.16 -11.36
C ALA A 303 -19.71 -10.15 -10.25
N GLU A 304 -18.82 -10.23 -9.30
CA GLU A 304 -18.99 -10.91 -8.02
C GLU A 304 -18.86 -9.86 -6.92
N ILE A 305 -19.85 -9.73 -6.03
CA ILE A 305 -19.86 -8.73 -4.96
C ILE A 305 -20.30 -9.41 -3.68
N ALA A 306 -19.44 -9.37 -2.68
CA ALA A 306 -19.77 -9.85 -1.34
C ALA A 306 -19.73 -8.69 -0.34
N MET A 307 -20.71 -8.61 0.57
CA MET A 307 -20.77 -7.54 1.55
C MET A 307 -21.45 -7.95 2.85
N GLN A 308 -21.02 -7.32 3.96
CA GLN A 308 -21.60 -7.52 5.28
C GLN A 308 -21.35 -6.29 6.15
N TRP A 309 -22.32 -5.90 6.98
CA TRP A 309 -22.17 -4.82 7.97
C TRP A 309 -21.75 -5.37 9.33
N ASN A 310 -20.86 -4.63 9.97
CA ASN A 310 -20.39 -4.88 11.33
C ASN A 310 -20.67 -3.67 12.25
N THR A 311 -20.32 -3.79 13.52
CA THR A 311 -20.60 -2.76 14.53
C THR A 311 -19.64 -1.56 14.48
N GLN A 312 -18.58 -1.60 13.69
CA GLN A 312 -17.60 -0.52 13.57
C GLN A 312 -18.17 0.72 12.86
N TYR A 313 -17.43 1.80 12.89
CA TYR A 313 -17.82 3.10 12.31
C TYR A 313 -17.13 3.41 10.99
N THR A 314 -16.14 2.62 10.60
CA THR A 314 -15.37 2.77 9.37
C THR A 314 -15.91 1.87 8.25
N GLU A 315 -15.85 2.32 7.00
CA GLU A 315 -16.11 1.49 5.84
C GLU A 315 -14.83 0.79 5.36
N GLY A 316 -14.97 -0.42 4.82
CA GLY A 316 -13.92 -1.18 4.13
C GLY A 316 -14.47 -1.67 2.79
N VAL A 317 -14.37 -0.85 1.75
CA VAL A 317 -14.78 -1.21 0.38
C VAL A 317 -13.54 -1.43 -0.45
N TYR A 318 -13.39 -2.62 -1.00
CA TYR A 318 -12.26 -3.03 -1.83
C TYR A 318 -12.76 -3.45 -3.20
N SER A 319 -12.14 -2.90 -4.24
CA SER A 319 -12.57 -3.12 -5.62
C SER A 319 -11.45 -3.73 -6.46
N PHE A 320 -11.82 -4.67 -7.33
CA PHE A 320 -10.91 -5.43 -8.17
C PHE A 320 -11.45 -5.51 -9.61
N ALA A 321 -10.55 -5.48 -10.58
CA ALA A 321 -10.85 -5.72 -11.97
C ALA A 321 -9.85 -6.75 -12.53
N ASN A 322 -10.34 -7.89 -13.03
CA ASN A 322 -9.54 -9.03 -13.48
C ASN A 322 -8.49 -9.46 -12.42
N ALA A 323 -8.91 -9.61 -11.17
CA ALA A 323 -8.09 -9.93 -10.01
C ALA A 323 -7.02 -8.88 -9.64
N ILE A 324 -7.03 -7.71 -10.28
CA ILE A 324 -6.13 -6.59 -9.97
C ILE A 324 -6.82 -5.64 -9.00
N HIS A 325 -6.18 -5.30 -7.90
CA HIS A 325 -6.70 -4.36 -6.92
C HIS A 325 -6.70 -2.93 -7.46
N THR A 326 -7.89 -2.34 -7.60
CA THR A 326 -8.08 -0.95 -8.03
C THR A 326 -8.17 -0.05 -6.80
N HIS A 327 -7.04 0.24 -6.17
CA HIS A 327 -7.01 0.96 -4.89
C HIS A 327 -7.50 2.42 -4.97
N GLU A 328 -7.54 3.03 -6.16
CA GLU A 328 -8.19 4.31 -6.43
C GLU A 328 -9.65 4.14 -6.89
N GLY A 329 -10.20 2.92 -6.78
CA GLY A 329 -11.57 2.61 -7.18
C GLY A 329 -11.76 2.53 -8.69
N GLY A 330 -12.80 3.18 -9.17
CA GLY A 330 -13.15 3.24 -10.58
C GLY A 330 -14.64 3.09 -10.82
N THR A 331 -15.01 2.96 -12.08
CA THR A 331 -16.41 2.97 -12.53
C THR A 331 -17.27 1.87 -11.90
N HIS A 332 -16.72 0.67 -11.65
CA HIS A 332 -17.42 -0.44 -10.99
C HIS A 332 -17.74 -0.12 -9.53
N GLU A 333 -16.80 0.46 -8.78
CA GLU A 333 -17.02 0.91 -7.41
C GLU A 333 -17.99 2.08 -7.34
N GLU A 334 -17.89 3.05 -8.26
CA GLU A 334 -18.87 4.15 -8.36
C GLU A 334 -20.29 3.62 -8.61
N GLY A 335 -20.44 2.61 -9.48
CA GLY A 335 -21.71 1.93 -9.74
C GLY A 335 -22.29 1.28 -8.49
N PHE A 336 -21.46 0.56 -7.74
CA PHE A 336 -21.83 -0.05 -6.47
C PHE A 336 -22.28 0.99 -5.43
N ARG A 337 -21.46 2.03 -5.19
CA ARG A 337 -21.75 3.09 -4.20
C ARG A 337 -23.06 3.82 -4.51
N ALA A 338 -23.30 4.13 -5.78
CA ALA A 338 -24.52 4.78 -6.22
C ALA A 338 -25.76 3.89 -6.05
N ALA A 339 -25.67 2.63 -6.48
CA ALA A 339 -26.76 1.65 -6.36
C ALA A 339 -27.14 1.40 -4.89
N LEU A 340 -26.15 1.14 -4.05
CA LEU A 340 -26.33 0.86 -2.63
C LEU A 340 -27.06 2.02 -1.93
N THR A 341 -26.56 3.25 -2.13
CA THR A 341 -27.16 4.44 -1.48
C THR A 341 -28.60 4.69 -1.95
N SER A 342 -28.87 4.56 -3.24
CA SER A 342 -30.22 4.80 -3.77
C SER A 342 -31.20 3.71 -3.33
N LEU A 343 -30.78 2.46 -3.33
CA LEU A 343 -31.61 1.32 -2.93
C LEU A 343 -31.97 1.38 -1.44
N VAL A 344 -30.98 1.60 -0.57
CA VAL A 344 -31.22 1.68 0.88
C VAL A 344 -32.19 2.80 1.22
N ASN A 345 -32.04 3.97 0.62
CA ASN A 345 -32.99 5.08 0.82
C ASN A 345 -34.40 4.75 0.36
N ARG A 346 -34.54 4.15 -0.84
CA ARG A 346 -35.85 3.74 -1.36
C ARG A 346 -36.50 2.72 -0.45
N TYR A 347 -35.80 1.64 -0.10
CA TYR A 347 -36.33 0.57 0.74
C TYR A 347 -36.69 1.09 2.15
N ALA A 348 -35.87 1.96 2.74
CA ALA A 348 -36.13 2.57 4.03
C ALA A 348 -37.43 3.38 4.03
N ARG A 349 -37.77 4.07 2.94
CA ARG A 349 -39.03 4.81 2.78
C ARG A 349 -40.21 3.86 2.56
N ASP A 350 -40.07 2.90 1.65
CA ASP A 350 -41.12 1.93 1.33
C ASP A 350 -41.56 1.13 2.57
N LYS A 351 -40.62 0.74 3.42
CA LYS A 351 -40.88 0.04 4.69
C LYS A 351 -41.16 0.98 5.88
N LYS A 352 -41.21 2.32 5.65
CA LYS A 352 -41.48 3.35 6.68
C LYS A 352 -40.47 3.38 7.83
N LEU A 353 -39.25 2.93 7.60
CA LEU A 353 -38.13 3.05 8.54
C LEU A 353 -37.57 4.50 8.54
N LEU A 354 -37.65 5.17 7.41
CA LEU A 354 -37.36 6.59 7.22
C LEU A 354 -38.67 7.32 6.88
N ARG A 355 -38.98 8.39 7.61
CA ARG A 355 -40.21 9.15 7.41
C ARG A 355 -40.08 10.10 6.21
N ASP A 356 -41.17 10.47 5.56
CA ASP A 356 -41.17 11.35 4.38
C ASP A 356 -40.51 12.72 4.62
N LYS A 357 -40.55 13.20 5.87
CA LYS A 357 -39.95 14.47 6.28
C LYS A 357 -38.46 14.38 6.66
N ASP A 358 -37.96 13.20 6.82
CA ASP A 358 -36.55 12.99 7.18
C ASP A 358 -35.69 13.09 5.91
N ASP A 359 -34.47 13.64 6.02
CA ASP A 359 -33.53 13.70 4.91
C ASP A 359 -33.11 12.27 4.47
N ASN A 360 -32.69 12.13 3.22
CA ASN A 360 -32.07 10.88 2.76
C ASN A 360 -30.77 10.62 3.50
N LEU A 361 -30.48 9.33 3.72
CA LEU A 361 -29.17 8.89 4.16
C LEU A 361 -28.12 9.21 3.10
N THR A 362 -26.98 9.74 3.51
CA THR A 362 -25.84 9.93 2.60
C THR A 362 -25.15 8.59 2.31
N GLY A 363 -24.27 8.58 1.32
CA GLY A 363 -23.47 7.40 1.03
C GLY A 363 -22.64 6.93 2.24
N GLU A 364 -22.06 7.86 2.98
CA GLU A 364 -21.30 7.57 4.21
C GLU A 364 -22.19 6.94 5.30
N ASP A 365 -23.41 7.47 5.51
CA ASP A 365 -24.34 6.92 6.51
C ASP A 365 -24.68 5.46 6.20
N VAL A 366 -24.87 5.14 4.90
CA VAL A 366 -25.23 3.79 4.45
C VAL A 366 -24.04 2.82 4.56
N ARG A 367 -22.83 3.30 4.34
CA ARG A 367 -21.61 2.47 4.35
C ARG A 367 -20.90 2.42 5.70
N GLU A 368 -21.41 3.09 6.73
CA GLU A 368 -20.83 2.99 8.08
C GLU A 368 -20.84 1.52 8.56
N GLY A 369 -19.65 0.97 8.84
CA GLY A 369 -19.45 -0.42 9.24
C GLY A 369 -19.60 -1.44 8.11
N LEU A 370 -19.67 -1.02 6.86
CA LEU A 370 -19.71 -1.92 5.71
C LEU A 370 -18.32 -2.49 5.41
N THR A 371 -18.25 -3.79 5.24
CA THR A 371 -17.13 -4.47 4.55
C THR A 371 -17.67 -5.04 3.24
N ALA A 372 -17.10 -4.62 2.11
CA ALA A 372 -17.52 -5.06 0.79
C ALA A 372 -16.33 -5.34 -0.13
N ILE A 373 -16.42 -6.42 -0.89
CA ILE A 373 -15.50 -6.78 -1.96
C ILE A 373 -16.28 -6.70 -3.27
N ILE A 374 -15.75 -5.98 -4.24
CA ILE A 374 -16.33 -5.82 -5.57
C ILE A 374 -15.31 -6.33 -6.58
N SER A 375 -15.57 -7.46 -7.20
CA SER A 375 -14.73 -8.07 -8.22
C SER A 375 -15.45 -8.07 -9.56
N VAL A 376 -14.88 -7.42 -10.58
CA VAL A 376 -15.40 -7.46 -11.94
C VAL A 376 -14.39 -8.12 -12.87
N LYS A 377 -14.88 -8.89 -13.83
CA LYS A 377 -14.07 -9.50 -14.89
C LYS A 377 -14.55 -8.95 -16.24
N LEU A 378 -13.62 -8.42 -17.02
CA LEU A 378 -13.88 -7.77 -18.31
C LEU A 378 -12.93 -8.32 -19.36
N GLY A 379 -13.43 -8.48 -20.60
CA GLY A 379 -12.60 -8.88 -21.76
C GLY A 379 -11.55 -7.82 -22.11
N GLU A 380 -11.94 -6.52 -22.05
CA GLU A 380 -11.06 -5.39 -22.42
C GLU A 380 -11.08 -4.30 -21.33
N PRO A 381 -10.40 -4.51 -20.17
CA PRO A 381 -10.35 -3.51 -19.13
C PRO A 381 -9.52 -2.29 -19.52
N GLN A 382 -10.05 -1.11 -19.26
CA GLN A 382 -9.40 0.18 -19.46
C GLN A 382 -9.03 0.78 -18.11
N PHE A 383 -7.74 0.89 -17.82
CA PHE A 383 -7.25 1.48 -16.59
C PHE A 383 -6.70 2.88 -16.80
N GLU A 384 -6.85 3.74 -15.79
CA GLU A 384 -6.14 5.01 -15.75
C GLU A 384 -4.69 4.76 -15.32
N GLY A 385 -3.75 4.87 -16.29
CA GLY A 385 -2.31 4.72 -16.05
C GLY A 385 -1.77 3.28 -16.05
N GLN A 386 -0.45 3.18 -16.08
CA GLN A 386 0.31 1.92 -16.17
C GLN A 386 0.17 1.05 -14.91
N THR A 387 -0.05 1.66 -13.75
CA THR A 387 -0.14 0.97 -12.47
C THR A 387 -1.50 0.30 -12.23
N LYS A 388 -2.46 0.45 -13.16
CA LYS A 388 -3.78 -0.18 -13.14
C LYS A 388 -4.60 0.13 -11.86
N THR A 389 -4.41 1.31 -11.28
CA THR A 389 -4.96 1.68 -9.98
C THR A 389 -6.45 2.00 -9.98
N LYS A 390 -6.99 2.38 -11.16
CA LYS A 390 -8.37 2.82 -11.32
C LYS A 390 -8.97 2.31 -12.63
N LEU A 391 -10.18 1.72 -12.55
CA LEU A 391 -10.91 1.24 -13.73
C LEU A 391 -11.73 2.35 -14.37
N GLY A 392 -11.62 2.52 -15.71
CA GLY A 392 -12.29 3.56 -16.49
C GLY A 392 -13.52 3.12 -17.30
N ASN A 393 -13.76 1.81 -17.46
CA ASN A 393 -14.84 1.26 -18.28
C ASN A 393 -16.24 1.73 -17.85
N THR A 394 -16.91 2.54 -18.64
CA THR A 394 -18.25 3.06 -18.28
C THR A 394 -19.35 2.01 -18.26
N GLU A 395 -19.22 0.94 -19.06
CA GLU A 395 -20.12 -0.22 -19.05
C GLU A 395 -20.11 -0.96 -17.72
N ALA A 396 -18.96 -1.05 -17.04
CA ALA A 396 -18.84 -1.67 -15.73
C ALA A 396 -19.69 -0.95 -14.68
N LYS A 397 -19.73 0.40 -14.70
CA LYS A 397 -20.58 1.20 -13.82
C LYS A 397 -22.05 0.83 -13.95
N THR A 398 -22.55 0.85 -15.19
CA THR A 398 -23.96 0.60 -15.48
C THR A 398 -24.35 -0.85 -15.13
N PHE A 399 -23.45 -1.80 -15.43
CA PHE A 399 -23.68 -3.22 -15.15
C PHE A 399 -23.74 -3.46 -13.64
N VAL A 400 -22.73 -3.05 -12.89
CA VAL A 400 -22.68 -3.20 -11.43
C VAL A 400 -23.86 -2.51 -10.77
N GLN A 401 -24.21 -1.29 -11.21
CA GLN A 401 -25.34 -0.56 -10.67
C GLN A 401 -26.66 -1.33 -10.85
N LYS A 402 -26.89 -1.91 -12.04
CA LYS A 402 -28.07 -2.73 -12.32
C LYS A 402 -28.11 -3.97 -11.45
N VAL A 403 -27.03 -4.75 -11.45
CA VAL A 403 -26.93 -6.02 -10.74
C VAL A 403 -27.15 -5.84 -9.23
N VAL A 404 -26.47 -4.87 -8.64
CA VAL A 404 -26.64 -4.54 -7.20
C VAL A 404 -28.08 -4.13 -6.90
N HIS A 405 -28.69 -3.32 -7.78
CA HIS A 405 -30.05 -2.86 -7.57
C HIS A 405 -31.07 -4.01 -7.59
N GLU A 406 -30.93 -4.94 -8.53
CA GLU A 406 -31.82 -6.08 -8.70
C GLU A 406 -31.63 -7.11 -7.57
N GLN A 407 -30.42 -7.59 -7.38
CA GLN A 407 -30.17 -8.71 -6.45
C GLN A 407 -30.21 -8.29 -4.98
N LEU A 408 -29.73 -7.07 -4.64
CA LEU A 408 -29.81 -6.59 -3.27
C LEU A 408 -31.26 -6.26 -2.87
N THR A 409 -32.12 -5.78 -3.80
CA THR A 409 -33.55 -5.61 -3.53
C THR A 409 -34.18 -6.93 -3.17
N ASP A 410 -33.90 -7.96 -3.96
CA ASP A 410 -34.40 -9.33 -3.73
C ASP A 410 -33.90 -9.91 -2.40
N TRP A 411 -32.64 -9.65 -2.05
CA TRP A 411 -32.09 -10.07 -0.76
C TRP A 411 -32.77 -9.37 0.41
N PHE A 412 -33.01 -8.04 0.32
CA PHE A 412 -33.70 -7.26 1.34
C PHE A 412 -35.14 -7.75 1.54
N ASP A 413 -35.83 -8.07 0.46
CA ASP A 413 -37.20 -8.56 0.56
C ASP A 413 -37.28 -9.99 1.14
N ARG A 414 -36.26 -10.83 0.92
CA ARG A 414 -36.14 -12.15 1.54
C ARG A 414 -35.69 -12.08 3.01
N ASN A 415 -34.93 -11.06 3.39
CA ASN A 415 -34.33 -10.90 4.73
C ASN A 415 -34.73 -9.58 5.39
N PRO A 416 -36.05 -9.32 5.61
CA PRO A 416 -36.52 -7.99 6.03
C PRO A 416 -36.03 -7.53 7.40
N ASN A 417 -35.73 -8.46 8.30
CA ASN A 417 -35.21 -8.13 9.63
C ASN A 417 -33.75 -7.65 9.54
N GLU A 418 -32.90 -8.38 8.82
CA GLU A 418 -31.50 -8.02 8.60
C GLU A 418 -31.40 -6.70 7.81
N ALA A 419 -32.23 -6.53 6.78
CA ALA A 419 -32.34 -5.28 6.04
C ALA A 419 -32.72 -4.09 6.95
N ALA A 420 -33.67 -4.30 7.89
CA ALA A 420 -34.05 -3.28 8.84
C ALA A 420 -32.92 -2.93 9.80
N ASP A 421 -32.11 -3.89 10.22
CA ASP A 421 -30.96 -3.65 11.11
C ASP A 421 -29.86 -2.86 10.40
N ILE A 422 -29.55 -3.17 9.13
CA ILE A 422 -28.65 -2.40 8.27
C ILE A 422 -29.13 -0.93 8.16
N ILE A 423 -30.42 -0.74 7.85
CA ILE A 423 -31.00 0.59 7.73
C ILE A 423 -30.99 1.37 9.05
N ARG A 424 -31.29 0.72 10.18
CA ARG A 424 -31.22 1.34 11.50
C ARG A 424 -29.81 1.83 11.84
N LYS A 425 -28.78 1.07 11.44
CA LYS A 425 -27.39 1.52 11.59
C LYS A 425 -27.13 2.78 10.75
N GLY A 426 -27.52 2.82 9.49
CA GLY A 426 -27.41 4.02 8.66
C GLY A 426 -28.17 5.24 9.23
N ILE A 427 -29.37 5.04 9.79
CA ILE A 427 -30.13 6.10 10.46
C ILE A 427 -29.39 6.61 11.72
N ALA A 428 -28.78 5.69 12.49
CA ALA A 428 -27.99 6.06 13.65
C ALA A 428 -26.73 6.85 13.26
N ALA A 429 -26.06 6.46 12.16
CA ALA A 429 -24.93 7.18 11.59
C ALA A 429 -25.32 8.59 11.13
N SER A 430 -26.43 8.72 10.38
CA SER A 430 -26.97 10.02 9.96
C SER A 430 -27.31 10.93 11.15
N THR A 431 -27.95 10.39 12.18
CA THR A 431 -28.27 11.14 13.40
C THR A 431 -26.99 11.68 14.07
N ALA A 432 -25.95 10.85 14.17
CA ALA A 432 -24.67 11.24 14.75
C ALA A 432 -23.98 12.32 13.89
N ARG A 433 -23.95 12.16 12.57
CA ARG A 433 -23.39 13.14 11.64
C ARG A 433 -24.10 14.50 11.72
N VAL A 434 -25.43 14.51 11.72
CA VAL A 434 -26.23 15.75 11.86
C VAL A 434 -25.99 16.41 13.21
N ALA A 435 -25.90 15.64 14.30
CA ALA A 435 -25.57 16.18 15.61
C ALA A 435 -24.16 16.80 15.65
N ALA A 436 -23.18 16.12 15.07
CA ALA A 436 -21.80 16.60 14.95
C ALA A 436 -21.72 17.90 14.12
N ARG A 437 -22.45 17.97 12.98
CA ARG A 437 -22.53 19.18 12.15
C ARG A 437 -23.15 20.36 12.93
N LYS A 438 -24.25 20.14 13.65
CA LYS A 438 -24.87 21.18 14.48
C LYS A 438 -23.94 21.67 15.58
N ALA A 439 -23.19 20.77 16.24
CA ALA A 439 -22.21 21.15 17.26
C ALA A 439 -21.11 22.01 16.66
N ARG A 440 -20.58 21.63 15.50
CA ARG A 440 -19.58 22.42 14.75
C ARG A 440 -20.09 23.79 14.34
N ASP A 441 -21.31 23.87 13.80
CA ASP A 441 -21.92 25.15 13.39
C ASP A 441 -22.17 26.08 14.58
N LEU A 442 -22.55 25.54 15.73
CA LEU A 442 -22.71 26.33 16.99
C LEU A 442 -21.35 26.86 17.46
N THR A 443 -20.30 26.07 17.38
CA THR A 443 -18.93 26.49 17.70
C THR A 443 -18.43 27.55 16.73
N ARG A 444 -18.69 27.37 15.43
CA ARG A 444 -18.34 28.33 14.36
C ARG A 444 -19.11 29.66 14.50
N ARG A 445 -20.38 29.64 14.89
CA ARG A 445 -21.17 30.86 15.19
C ARG A 445 -20.67 31.60 16.41
N LYS A 446 -20.19 30.90 17.43
CA LYS A 446 -19.51 31.54 18.57
C LYS A 446 -18.18 32.15 18.18
N GLY A 447 -17.46 31.59 17.23
CA GLY A 447 -16.20 32.12 16.69
C GLY A 447 -16.35 33.22 15.61
N LEU A 448 -17.55 33.45 15.06
CA LEU A 448 -17.82 34.52 14.09
C LEU A 448 -17.88 35.93 14.72
N LEU A 449 -17.96 35.99 16.06
CA LEU A 449 -17.80 37.26 16.80
C LEU A 449 -16.36 37.54 17.24
N GLU A 450 -15.47 36.52 17.16
CA GLU A 450 -14.03 36.65 17.32
C GLU A 450 -13.43 36.13 16.03
N SER A 451 -12.92 37.02 15.17
CA SER A 451 -12.26 36.82 13.87
C SER A 451 -11.93 35.38 13.47
N ALA A 452 -12.11 35.02 12.18
CA ALA A 452 -11.78 33.74 11.57
C ALA A 452 -10.40 33.24 12.04
N SER A 453 -10.34 32.62 13.23
CA SER A 453 -9.07 32.31 13.88
C SER A 453 -8.76 30.85 13.70
N LEU A 454 -7.64 30.63 13.08
CA LEU A 454 -6.82 29.43 13.20
C LEU A 454 -6.74 28.98 14.66
N PRO A 455 -6.53 27.68 14.96
CA PRO A 455 -6.40 27.22 16.33
C PRO A 455 -5.44 28.11 17.11
N GLY A 456 -5.82 28.58 18.29
CA GLY A 456 -5.01 29.50 19.09
C GLY A 456 -3.62 28.97 19.45
N LYS A 457 -3.40 27.66 19.29
CA LYS A 457 -2.10 26.99 19.45
C LYS A 457 -1.24 27.00 18.19
N LEU A 458 -1.81 27.24 17.00
CA LEU A 458 -1.09 27.21 15.76
C LEU A 458 -0.18 28.44 15.65
N SER A 459 1.12 28.19 15.49
CA SER A 459 2.07 29.22 15.09
C SER A 459 2.27 29.11 13.57
N ASP A 460 1.45 29.85 12.82
CA ASP A 460 1.39 29.76 11.34
C ASP A 460 2.64 30.34 10.66
N CYS A 461 2.87 29.95 9.42
CA CYS A 461 3.91 30.53 8.56
C CYS A 461 3.42 31.80 7.86
N GLN A 462 4.35 32.59 7.30
CA GLN A 462 4.06 33.86 6.65
C GLN A 462 3.70 33.71 5.18
N SER A 463 4.19 32.65 4.51
CA SER A 463 3.89 32.38 3.10
C SER A 463 2.47 31.89 2.93
N ASN A 464 1.82 32.33 1.84
CA ASN A 464 0.51 31.84 1.41
C ASN A 464 0.61 30.82 0.25
N ASP A 465 1.81 30.43 -0.15
CA ASP A 465 2.04 29.42 -1.18
C ASP A 465 2.11 28.03 -0.53
N PRO A 466 1.06 27.19 -0.65
CA PRO A 466 1.03 25.88 0.02
C PRO A 466 2.16 24.95 -0.40
N THR A 467 2.67 25.11 -1.62
CA THR A 467 3.74 24.25 -2.17
C THR A 467 5.08 24.42 -1.43
N LYS A 468 5.28 25.60 -0.85
CA LYS A 468 6.48 25.94 -0.07
C LYS A 468 6.27 25.78 1.43
N CYS A 469 4.99 25.70 1.87
CA CYS A 469 4.67 25.66 3.28
C CYS A 469 4.65 24.23 3.82
N GLU A 470 5.10 24.09 5.06
CA GLU A 470 5.07 22.84 5.81
C GLU A 470 4.59 23.07 7.24
N ILE A 471 3.92 22.08 7.81
CA ILE A 471 3.44 22.12 9.19
C ILE A 471 4.04 20.98 9.99
N PHE A 472 4.58 21.29 11.17
CA PHE A 472 5.04 20.32 12.15
C PHE A 472 3.96 20.13 13.20
N ILE A 473 3.46 18.90 13.33
CA ILE A 473 2.60 18.46 14.42
C ILE A 473 3.52 17.96 15.52
N VAL A 474 3.63 18.75 16.60
CA VAL A 474 4.66 18.54 17.63
C VAL A 474 4.04 18.02 18.91
N GLU A 475 4.61 16.96 19.49
CA GLU A 475 4.20 16.43 20.77
C GLU A 475 4.53 17.39 21.92
N GLY A 476 3.52 17.83 22.63
CA GLY A 476 3.64 18.63 23.84
C GLY A 476 3.95 20.10 23.63
N ASP A 477 3.61 20.91 24.62
CA ASP A 477 3.81 22.35 24.60
C ASP A 477 5.31 22.73 24.76
N SER A 478 6.12 21.91 25.42
CA SER A 478 7.55 22.15 25.65
C SER A 478 8.34 22.06 24.33
N ALA A 479 8.24 20.92 23.65
CA ALA A 479 8.87 20.74 22.34
C ALA A 479 8.29 21.69 21.29
N GLY A 480 6.96 21.97 21.37
CA GLY A 480 6.32 22.99 20.55
C GLY A 480 6.91 24.40 20.74
N GLY A 481 7.33 24.76 21.96
CA GLY A 481 8.01 26.02 22.27
C GLY A 481 9.41 26.09 21.64
N SER A 482 10.21 25.03 21.76
CA SER A 482 11.51 24.90 21.11
C SER A 482 11.41 24.95 19.60
N ALA A 483 10.47 24.20 19.02
CA ALA A 483 10.19 24.16 17.59
C ALA A 483 9.76 25.55 17.05
N LYS A 484 8.88 26.25 17.77
CA LYS A 484 8.46 27.61 17.42
C LYS A 484 9.64 28.58 17.39
N SER A 485 10.58 28.44 18.30
CA SER A 485 11.77 29.30 18.39
C SER A 485 12.81 28.95 17.32
N GLY A 486 12.92 27.66 16.94
CA GLY A 486 13.88 27.16 15.95
C GLY A 486 13.41 27.20 14.49
N ARG A 487 12.09 27.36 14.24
CA ARG A 487 11.51 27.29 12.90
C ARG A 487 11.93 28.42 11.98
N ASN A 488 11.82 28.19 10.67
CA ASN A 488 11.78 29.26 9.68
C ASN A 488 10.35 29.83 9.58
N PRO A 489 10.06 31.03 10.13
CA PRO A 489 8.70 31.59 10.15
C PRO A 489 8.10 31.83 8.77
N MET A 490 8.93 31.89 7.71
CA MET A 490 8.46 32.15 6.37
C MET A 490 7.65 30.97 5.83
N TYR A 491 8.11 29.73 6.07
CA TYR A 491 7.53 28.52 5.45
C TYR A 491 7.08 27.46 6.44
N GLN A 492 7.52 27.52 7.70
CA GLN A 492 7.26 26.49 8.69
C GLN A 492 6.20 26.92 9.70
N ALA A 493 5.14 26.15 9.81
CA ALA A 493 4.10 26.29 10.83
C ALA A 493 4.29 25.22 11.93
N ILE A 494 3.94 25.55 13.17
CA ILE A 494 4.01 24.65 14.32
C ILE A 494 2.64 24.53 14.96
N LEU A 495 2.17 23.31 15.10
CA LEU A 495 0.95 22.96 15.85
C LEU A 495 1.31 21.99 16.98
N PRO A 496 1.43 22.44 18.22
CA PRO A 496 1.60 21.53 19.36
C PRO A 496 0.29 20.82 19.66
N ILE A 497 0.36 19.51 19.91
CA ILE A 497 -0.74 18.67 20.36
C ILE A 497 -0.50 18.24 21.81
N ARG A 498 -1.56 18.21 22.63
CA ARG A 498 -1.46 17.85 24.04
C ARG A 498 -1.75 16.36 24.25
N GLY A 499 -0.67 15.58 24.35
CA GLY A 499 -0.75 14.13 24.64
C GLY A 499 -1.41 13.33 23.51
N LYS A 500 -1.93 12.17 23.88
CA LYS A 500 -2.58 11.23 22.96
C LYS A 500 -3.92 11.77 22.48
N ILE A 501 -4.10 11.92 21.18
CA ILE A 501 -5.39 12.28 20.60
C ILE A 501 -6.40 11.13 20.78
N LEU A 502 -7.68 11.41 20.56
CA LEU A 502 -8.73 10.39 20.58
C LEU A 502 -8.43 9.30 19.54
N ASN A 503 -8.50 8.03 19.95
CA ASN A 503 -8.43 6.91 19.03
C ASN A 503 -9.69 6.87 18.16
N VAL A 504 -9.54 7.27 16.90
CA VAL A 504 -10.64 7.38 15.93
C VAL A 504 -11.14 6.03 15.45
N GLU A 505 -10.36 4.96 15.61
CA GLU A 505 -10.79 3.61 15.27
C GLU A 505 -11.94 3.11 16.18
N LYS A 506 -11.96 3.57 17.43
CA LYS A 506 -12.94 3.18 18.44
C LYS A 506 -14.05 4.20 18.68
N ALA A 507 -14.01 5.36 18.05
CA ALA A 507 -14.87 6.47 18.37
C ALA A 507 -15.83 6.80 17.23
N ARG A 508 -17.08 7.12 17.60
CA ARG A 508 -18.05 7.65 16.64
C ARG A 508 -17.66 9.05 16.19
N ILE A 509 -18.04 9.39 14.96
CA ILE A 509 -17.70 10.64 14.28
C ILE A 509 -18.09 11.89 15.10
N ASP A 510 -19.24 11.85 15.82
CA ASP A 510 -19.68 12.95 16.67
C ASP A 510 -18.70 13.25 17.81
N LYS A 511 -18.13 12.21 18.45
CA LYS A 511 -17.10 12.35 19.49
C LYS A 511 -15.76 12.80 18.90
N ILE A 512 -15.41 12.28 17.73
CA ILE A 512 -14.17 12.64 17.01
C ILE A 512 -14.17 14.14 16.70
N LEU A 513 -15.26 14.65 16.12
CA LEU A 513 -15.40 16.07 15.77
C LEU A 513 -15.60 17.00 16.98
N GLN A 514 -15.91 16.47 18.18
CA GLN A 514 -15.91 17.22 19.42
C GLN A 514 -14.53 17.30 20.09
N ASN A 515 -13.59 16.46 19.71
CA ASN A 515 -12.23 16.48 20.26
C ASN A 515 -11.48 17.74 19.81
N THR A 516 -10.96 18.51 20.75
CA THR A 516 -10.30 19.80 20.49
C THR A 516 -9.02 19.68 19.68
N GLU A 517 -8.24 18.61 19.87
CA GLU A 517 -7.01 18.37 19.12
C GLU A 517 -7.33 17.99 17.67
N VAL A 518 -8.33 17.14 17.44
CA VAL A 518 -8.81 16.79 16.10
C VAL A 518 -9.36 18.02 15.37
N GLN A 519 -10.15 18.86 16.05
CA GLN A 519 -10.64 20.13 15.47
C GLN A 519 -9.47 21.05 15.07
N ALA A 520 -8.44 21.10 15.90
CA ALA A 520 -7.24 21.90 15.61
C ALA A 520 -6.53 21.41 14.35
N LEU A 521 -6.38 20.09 14.18
CA LEU A 521 -5.78 19.49 12.98
C LEU A 521 -6.61 19.79 11.72
N ILE A 522 -7.93 19.56 11.75
CA ILE A 522 -8.84 19.83 10.64
C ILE A 522 -8.77 21.31 10.24
N SER A 523 -8.81 22.21 11.21
CA SER A 523 -8.76 23.65 10.96
C SER A 523 -7.40 24.11 10.44
N ALA A 524 -6.30 23.50 10.91
CA ALA A 524 -4.96 23.85 10.46
C ALA A 524 -4.73 23.41 9.00
N PHE A 525 -5.14 22.21 8.61
CA PHE A 525 -4.96 21.72 7.25
C PHE A 525 -5.87 22.42 6.24
N GLY A 526 -7.10 22.76 6.63
CA GLY A 526 -8.05 23.48 5.80
C GLY A 526 -8.83 22.63 4.80
N THR A 527 -8.50 21.35 4.65
CA THR A 527 -9.07 20.43 3.64
C THR A 527 -10.49 19.95 3.94
N GLY A 528 -10.94 20.06 5.20
CA GLY A 528 -12.13 19.33 5.64
C GLY A 528 -11.84 17.84 5.88
N VAL A 529 -12.91 17.04 6.05
CA VAL A 529 -12.85 15.58 6.28
C VAL A 529 -13.99 14.88 5.53
N HIS A 530 -13.82 13.63 5.15
CA HIS A 530 -14.82 12.81 4.44
C HIS A 530 -15.39 13.50 3.19
N GLU A 531 -16.72 13.59 3.04
CA GLU A 531 -17.38 14.22 1.88
C GLU A 531 -17.03 15.71 1.69
N ASP A 532 -16.67 16.40 2.78
CA ASP A 532 -16.24 17.80 2.75
C ASP A 532 -14.73 17.94 2.41
N PHE A 533 -14.01 16.82 2.22
CA PHE A 533 -12.57 16.84 1.96
C PHE A 533 -12.27 17.39 0.56
N ASP A 534 -11.37 18.36 0.52
CA ASP A 534 -10.94 19.03 -0.70
C ASP A 534 -9.44 19.28 -0.62
N ILE A 535 -8.65 18.52 -1.38
CA ILE A 535 -7.19 18.59 -1.36
C ILE A 535 -6.66 19.92 -1.88
N GLU A 536 -7.39 20.59 -2.78
CA GLU A 536 -7.01 21.91 -3.31
C GLU A 536 -6.98 23.02 -2.24
N LYS A 537 -7.66 22.77 -1.12
CA LYS A 537 -7.65 23.66 0.05
C LYS A 537 -6.53 23.40 1.04
N LEU A 538 -5.66 22.44 0.75
CA LEU A 538 -4.54 22.11 1.62
C LEU A 538 -3.59 23.31 1.77
N ARG A 539 -3.34 23.69 3.03
CA ARG A 539 -2.51 24.87 3.35
C ARG A 539 -1.02 24.58 3.40
N TYR A 540 -0.63 23.31 3.56
CA TYR A 540 0.76 22.89 3.72
C TYR A 540 1.00 21.61 2.95
N HIS A 541 1.86 21.65 1.94
CA HIS A 541 2.17 20.46 1.13
C HIS A 541 3.08 19.44 1.84
N LYS A 542 3.60 19.77 3.02
CA LYS A 542 4.26 18.78 3.89
C LYS A 542 3.65 18.85 5.29
N ILE A 543 3.08 17.74 5.73
CA ILE A 543 2.57 17.53 7.09
C ILE A 543 3.56 16.61 7.78
N ILE A 544 4.32 17.14 8.74
CA ILE A 544 5.42 16.45 9.39
C ILE A 544 5.01 16.12 10.83
N LEU A 545 4.91 14.83 11.13
CA LEU A 545 4.65 14.35 12.48
C LEU A 545 5.97 14.30 13.25
N MET A 546 6.05 15.03 14.35
CA MET A 546 7.24 15.20 15.16
C MET A 546 6.92 14.86 16.61
N ALA A 547 7.13 13.60 16.97
CA ALA A 547 6.92 13.03 18.30
C ALA A 547 8.24 12.52 18.89
N ASP A 548 8.27 12.32 20.19
CA ASP A 548 9.41 11.78 20.92
C ASP A 548 9.80 10.38 20.41
N ALA A 549 11.06 10.02 20.56
CA ALA A 549 11.57 8.70 20.10
C ALA A 549 11.18 7.54 21.03
N ASP A 550 10.38 7.79 22.05
CA ASP A 550 9.91 6.81 23.03
C ASP A 550 8.63 6.08 22.61
N VAL A 551 8.15 5.17 23.46
CA VAL A 551 6.93 4.37 23.20
C VAL A 551 5.67 5.22 23.15
N ASP A 552 5.61 6.32 23.91
CA ASP A 552 4.46 7.23 23.92
C ASP A 552 4.40 8.06 22.64
N GLY A 553 5.53 8.58 22.17
CA GLY A 553 5.62 9.29 20.89
C GLY A 553 5.29 8.40 19.70
N GLN A 554 5.73 7.13 19.71
CA GLN A 554 5.35 6.16 18.68
C GLN A 554 3.82 5.89 18.69
N HIS A 555 3.21 5.84 19.86
CA HIS A 555 1.76 5.70 19.98
C HIS A 555 1.03 6.96 19.45
N ILE A 556 1.53 8.17 19.74
CA ILE A 556 0.99 9.42 19.20
C ILE A 556 1.07 9.44 17.68
N ASN A 557 2.21 9.08 17.11
CA ASN A 557 2.35 8.93 15.65
C ASN A 557 1.33 7.96 15.06
N THR A 558 1.13 6.81 15.71
CA THR A 558 0.14 5.81 15.27
C THR A 558 -1.28 6.36 15.32
N LEU A 559 -1.67 7.09 16.38
CA LEU A 559 -2.98 7.73 16.49
C LEU A 559 -3.20 8.78 15.39
N LEU A 560 -2.18 9.61 15.12
CA LEU A 560 -2.22 10.63 14.07
C LEU A 560 -2.33 9.99 12.67
N LEU A 561 -1.55 8.95 12.41
CA LEU A 561 -1.62 8.20 11.15
C LEU A 561 -2.97 7.52 10.97
N THR A 562 -3.54 6.95 12.05
CA THR A 562 -4.90 6.38 12.03
C THR A 562 -5.93 7.45 11.66
N PHE A 563 -5.84 8.65 12.26
CA PHE A 563 -6.72 9.76 11.94
C PHE A 563 -6.58 10.20 10.47
N LEU A 564 -5.36 10.40 9.98
CA LEU A 564 -5.10 10.79 8.60
C LEU A 564 -5.58 9.72 7.60
N PHE A 565 -5.31 8.45 7.88
CA PHE A 565 -5.74 7.34 7.03
C PHE A 565 -7.27 7.22 6.98
N ARG A 566 -7.96 7.34 8.11
CA ARG A 566 -9.43 7.17 8.19
C ARG A 566 -10.22 8.37 7.66
N PHE A 567 -9.74 9.59 7.86
CA PHE A 567 -10.51 10.81 7.62
C PHE A 567 -9.95 11.72 6.52
N MET A 568 -8.70 11.52 6.14
CA MET A 568 -7.98 12.36 5.16
C MET A 568 -7.05 11.51 4.29
N LYS A 569 -7.48 10.31 3.90
CA LYS A 569 -6.70 9.32 3.13
C LYS A 569 -5.98 9.93 1.91
N PRO A 570 -6.61 10.84 1.11
CA PRO A 570 -5.95 11.45 -0.03
C PRO A 570 -4.67 12.23 0.31
N LEU A 571 -4.49 12.71 1.56
CA LEU A 571 -3.21 13.33 1.98
C LEU A 571 -2.06 12.33 2.03
N VAL A 572 -2.35 11.09 2.41
CA VAL A 572 -1.35 10.01 2.44
C VAL A 572 -1.04 9.55 1.02
N GLU A 573 -2.07 9.34 0.22
CA GLU A 573 -1.98 8.91 -1.19
C GLU A 573 -1.21 9.91 -2.05
N ALA A 574 -1.45 11.21 -1.85
CA ALA A 574 -0.73 12.29 -2.54
C ALA A 574 0.69 12.55 -1.98
N GLY A 575 1.12 11.81 -0.94
CA GLY A 575 2.48 11.88 -0.41
C GLY A 575 2.77 13.12 0.43
N HIS A 576 1.76 13.75 1.03
CA HIS A 576 1.92 14.95 1.84
C HIS A 576 2.32 14.69 3.30
N VAL A 577 2.31 13.42 3.76
CA VAL A 577 2.52 13.04 5.16
C VAL A 577 3.94 12.52 5.37
N TYR A 578 4.62 13.02 6.39
CA TYR A 578 6.00 12.68 6.73
C TYR A 578 6.16 12.42 8.23
N LEU A 579 7.10 11.54 8.58
CA LEU A 579 7.59 11.32 9.93
C LEU A 579 8.97 11.97 10.07
N SER A 580 9.15 12.82 11.06
CA SER A 580 10.48 13.34 11.38
C SER A 580 11.32 12.27 12.07
N ARG A 581 12.62 12.30 11.82
CA ARG A 581 13.60 11.42 12.49
C ARG A 581 14.64 12.30 13.20
N PRO A 582 14.37 12.69 14.45
CA PRO A 582 15.37 13.41 15.24
C PRO A 582 16.56 12.49 15.56
N PRO A 583 17.75 13.03 15.83
CA PRO A 583 18.88 12.22 16.25
C PRO A 583 18.64 11.62 17.64
N LEU A 584 19.16 10.42 17.85
CA LEU A 584 19.12 9.74 19.16
C LEU A 584 20.30 10.11 20.05
N TYR A 585 21.41 10.52 19.45
CA TYR A 585 22.66 10.79 20.18
C TYR A 585 23.30 12.09 19.71
N LYS A 586 23.92 12.80 20.69
CA LYS A 586 24.86 13.89 20.45
C LYS A 586 26.22 13.47 21.02
N ILE A 587 27.24 13.40 20.17
CA ILE A 587 28.61 13.01 20.51
C ILE A 587 29.43 14.30 20.57
N LYS A 588 29.95 14.66 21.75
CA LYS A 588 30.75 15.87 21.98
C LYS A 588 32.21 15.52 21.96
N TRP A 589 32.96 16.03 20.97
CA TRP A 589 34.41 15.90 20.88
C TRP A 589 35.18 17.06 21.55
N GLY A 590 34.54 18.24 21.63
CA GLY A 590 35.10 19.45 22.20
C GLY A 590 34.00 20.43 22.60
N ARG A 591 34.37 21.69 22.85
CA ARG A 591 33.40 22.71 23.27
C ARG A 591 32.37 23.00 22.18
N ASP A 592 32.86 23.15 20.93
CA ASP A 592 32.07 23.52 19.75
C ASP A 592 32.15 22.41 18.64
N ASP A 593 32.78 21.25 18.94
CA ASP A 593 32.91 20.11 18.03
C ASP A 593 32.01 18.98 18.52
N PHE A 594 30.94 18.72 17.80
CA PHE A 594 29.96 17.67 18.09
C PHE A 594 29.38 17.09 16.80
N GLU A 595 28.94 15.86 16.88
CA GLU A 595 28.28 15.13 15.80
C GLU A 595 26.99 14.51 16.33
N TYR A 596 26.00 14.32 15.43
CA TYR A 596 24.73 13.66 15.76
C TYR A 596 24.69 12.27 15.16
N ALA A 597 24.07 11.32 15.85
CA ALA A 597 23.82 9.97 15.36
C ALA A 597 22.36 9.58 15.51
N TYR A 598 21.84 8.91 14.50
CA TYR A 598 20.42 8.53 14.38
C TYR A 598 20.16 7.05 14.72
N SER A 599 21.24 6.30 15.03
CA SER A 599 21.16 4.90 15.48
C SER A 599 22.36 4.55 16.35
N ASP A 600 22.26 3.45 17.12
CA ASP A 600 23.39 2.91 17.89
C ASP A 600 24.58 2.57 17.00
N ARG A 601 24.31 1.96 15.83
CA ARG A 601 25.33 1.59 14.85
C ARG A 601 26.08 2.80 14.33
N GLU A 602 25.36 3.89 14.04
CA GLU A 602 25.96 5.14 13.56
C GLU A 602 26.78 5.80 14.67
N ARG A 603 26.27 5.84 15.92
CA ARG A 603 27.03 6.31 17.09
C ARG A 603 28.35 5.57 17.23
N ASP A 604 28.31 4.24 17.19
CA ASP A 604 29.49 3.41 17.37
C ASP A 604 30.50 3.60 16.22
N ALA A 605 30.01 3.73 14.99
CA ALA A 605 30.84 4.03 13.82
C ALA A 605 31.51 5.42 13.92
N LEU A 606 30.76 6.46 14.30
CA LEU A 606 31.28 7.81 14.49
C LEU A 606 32.33 7.86 15.63
N VAL A 607 32.06 7.16 16.74
CA VAL A 607 32.99 7.07 17.85
C VAL A 607 34.28 6.35 17.43
N ALA A 608 34.17 5.26 16.65
CA ALA A 608 35.35 4.55 16.14
C ALA A 608 36.17 5.41 15.19
N LEU A 609 35.51 6.09 14.26
CA LEU A 609 36.16 7.00 13.30
C LEU A 609 36.82 8.21 14.00
N GLY A 610 36.16 8.80 14.98
CA GLY A 610 36.70 9.91 15.76
C GLY A 610 37.96 9.49 16.53
N LYS A 611 37.97 8.30 17.14
CA LYS A 611 39.16 7.74 17.80
C LYS A 611 40.30 7.49 16.82
N GLN A 612 40.03 6.96 15.63
CA GLN A 612 41.04 6.76 14.57
C GLN A 612 41.66 8.11 14.14
N ASN A 613 40.88 9.19 14.09
CA ASN A 613 41.32 10.53 13.76
C ASN A 613 41.97 11.26 14.94
N GLY A 614 42.26 10.58 16.03
CA GLY A 614 42.96 11.13 17.21
C GLY A 614 42.07 11.96 18.14
N LYS A 615 40.73 11.98 17.92
CA LYS A 615 39.81 12.65 18.84
C LYS A 615 39.69 11.85 20.14
N ARG A 616 39.63 12.54 21.27
CA ARG A 616 39.41 11.89 22.58
C ARG A 616 37.98 12.07 23.02
N ILE A 617 37.34 10.96 23.39
CA ILE A 617 35.97 10.95 23.92
C ILE A 617 36.01 10.52 25.40
N LYS A 618 35.24 11.17 26.23
CA LYS A 618 34.93 10.74 27.60
C LYS A 618 33.55 10.09 27.57
N GLU A 619 33.32 9.16 28.49
CA GLU A 619 32.03 8.44 28.58
C GLU A 619 30.83 9.39 28.71
N ASP A 620 30.98 10.45 29.51
CA ASP A 620 29.96 11.51 29.69
C ASP A 620 29.79 12.45 28.49
N SER A 621 30.54 12.27 27.40
CA SER A 621 30.49 13.11 26.20
C SER A 621 29.46 12.62 25.18
N ILE A 622 28.82 11.48 25.40
CA ILE A 622 27.73 10.96 24.58
C ILE A 622 26.43 11.22 25.32
N GLN A 623 25.66 12.17 24.81
CA GLN A 623 24.32 12.47 25.32
C GLN A 623 23.31 11.69 24.49
N ARG A 624 22.43 10.89 25.15
CA ARG A 624 21.25 10.29 24.51
C ARG A 624 20.08 11.21 24.73
N PHE A 625 19.37 11.56 23.64
CA PHE A 625 18.09 12.27 23.71
C PHE A 625 16.95 11.27 23.95
N LYS A 626 16.19 11.45 25.00
CA LYS A 626 14.99 10.66 25.30
C LYS A 626 13.74 11.23 24.66
N GLY A 627 13.73 12.54 24.45
CA GLY A 627 12.62 13.24 23.81
C GLY A 627 13.03 14.60 23.24
N LEU A 628 12.17 15.14 22.39
CA LEU A 628 12.35 16.45 21.72
C LEU A 628 12.43 17.61 22.73
N GLY A 629 11.82 17.45 23.90
CA GLY A 629 11.88 18.43 24.97
C GLY A 629 13.26 18.63 25.61
N GLU A 630 14.19 17.69 25.41
CA GLU A 630 15.58 17.79 25.85
C GLU A 630 16.46 18.57 24.88
N MET A 631 15.97 18.81 23.65
CA MET A 631 16.68 19.57 22.62
C MET A 631 16.36 21.06 22.76
N ASN A 632 17.39 21.90 22.73
CA ASN A 632 17.18 23.33 22.62
C ASN A 632 16.71 23.72 21.20
N ALA A 633 16.24 24.96 21.03
CA ALA A 633 15.68 25.41 19.77
C ALA A 633 16.66 25.35 18.58
N GLU A 634 17.95 25.59 18.82
CA GLU A 634 18.97 25.50 17.78
C GLU A 634 19.30 24.05 17.41
N GLU A 635 19.40 23.16 18.39
CA GLU A 635 19.61 21.74 18.14
C GLU A 635 18.45 21.17 17.31
N LEU A 636 17.22 21.47 17.71
CA LEU A 636 16.01 21.01 16.99
C LEU A 636 15.96 21.61 15.57
N ARG A 637 16.34 22.89 15.42
CA ARG A 637 16.44 23.55 14.13
C ARG A 637 17.39 22.80 13.20
N VAL A 638 18.64 22.64 13.61
CA VAL A 638 19.71 22.11 12.76
C VAL A 638 19.53 20.64 12.41
N THR A 639 18.97 19.84 13.32
CA THR A 639 18.89 18.37 13.14
C THR A 639 17.58 17.89 12.54
N THR A 640 16.47 18.61 12.81
CA THR A 640 15.12 18.08 12.57
C THR A 640 14.26 18.97 11.69
N MET A 641 14.53 20.30 11.68
CA MET A 641 13.67 21.25 10.97
C MET A 641 14.33 21.88 9.73
N ASP A 642 15.66 21.99 9.71
CA ASP A 642 16.39 22.54 8.58
C ASP A 642 16.26 21.64 7.35
N VAL A 643 15.83 22.20 6.23
CA VAL A 643 15.56 21.48 4.98
C VAL A 643 16.80 20.74 4.46
N ASP A 644 17.99 21.35 4.64
CA ASP A 644 19.25 20.83 4.11
C ASP A 644 19.84 19.68 4.94
N HIS A 645 19.44 19.54 6.21
CA HIS A 645 20.08 18.60 7.15
C HIS A 645 19.14 17.57 7.76
N ARG A 646 17.83 17.82 7.75
CA ARG A 646 16.82 16.94 8.38
C ARG A 646 16.63 15.63 7.63
N VAL A 647 16.25 14.62 8.38
CA VAL A 647 15.83 13.32 7.81
C VAL A 647 14.32 13.17 7.99
N LEU A 648 13.61 13.02 6.87
CA LEU A 648 12.17 12.77 6.86
C LEU A 648 11.89 11.41 6.21
N GLY A 649 10.99 10.64 6.82
CA GLY A 649 10.40 9.44 6.20
C GLY A 649 9.03 9.79 5.61
N GLN A 650 8.86 9.70 4.30
CA GLN A 650 7.54 9.85 3.68
C GLN A 650 6.68 8.65 4.04
N VAL A 651 5.43 8.91 4.40
CA VAL A 651 4.43 7.85 4.61
C VAL A 651 3.82 7.51 3.28
N THR A 652 4.00 6.26 2.85
CA THR A 652 3.44 5.72 1.61
C THR A 652 2.33 4.73 1.92
N LEU A 653 1.35 4.64 1.04
CA LEU A 653 0.27 3.68 1.12
C LEU A 653 0.41 2.70 -0.06
N ASP A 654 1.16 1.63 0.16
CA ASP A 654 1.42 0.63 -0.88
C ASP A 654 0.25 -0.35 -1.05
N ASP A 655 -0.47 -0.65 0.04
CA ASP A 655 -1.65 -1.52 0.07
C ASP A 655 -2.66 -0.97 1.10
N ALA A 656 -3.81 -0.49 0.59
CA ALA A 656 -4.85 0.10 1.42
C ALA A 656 -5.57 -0.94 2.29
N ALA A 657 -5.74 -2.17 1.79
CA ALA A 657 -6.38 -3.25 2.55
C ALA A 657 -5.48 -3.71 3.70
N GLN A 658 -4.17 -3.83 3.44
CA GLN A 658 -3.20 -4.15 4.48
C GLN A 658 -3.10 -3.06 5.54
N ALA A 659 -3.12 -1.79 5.13
CA ALA A 659 -3.11 -0.67 6.06
C ALA A 659 -4.37 -0.66 6.92
N ASP A 660 -5.54 -0.93 6.34
CA ASP A 660 -6.81 -1.05 7.06
C ASP A 660 -6.75 -2.16 8.11
N ASP A 661 -6.28 -3.35 7.72
CA ASP A 661 -6.10 -4.49 8.64
C ASP A 661 -5.13 -4.13 9.78
N LEU A 662 -3.99 -3.52 9.45
CA LEU A 662 -3.00 -3.12 10.43
C LEU A 662 -3.54 -2.10 11.44
N PHE A 663 -4.25 -1.07 10.99
CA PHE A 663 -4.89 -0.11 11.90
C PHE A 663 -5.99 -0.75 12.73
N SER A 664 -6.79 -1.64 12.15
CA SER A 664 -7.83 -2.39 12.88
C SER A 664 -7.23 -3.30 13.97
N VAL A 665 -6.12 -3.99 13.69
CA VAL A 665 -5.40 -4.81 14.68
C VAL A 665 -4.76 -3.95 15.76
N LEU A 666 -4.00 -2.93 15.38
CA LEU A 666 -3.23 -2.12 16.33
C LEU A 666 -4.11 -1.22 17.18
N MET A 667 -5.13 -0.61 16.59
CA MET A 667 -5.94 0.45 17.19
C MET A 667 -7.37 0.04 17.48
N GLY A 668 -7.85 -1.11 16.97
CA GLY A 668 -9.18 -1.66 17.18
C GLY A 668 -9.42 -2.24 18.58
N GLU A 669 -10.57 -2.87 18.77
CA GLU A 669 -11.00 -3.40 20.09
C GLU A 669 -10.40 -4.79 20.41
N ASP A 670 -10.00 -5.55 19.40
CA ASP A 670 -9.48 -6.90 19.58
C ASP A 670 -8.08 -6.89 20.21
N VAL A 671 -8.06 -7.25 21.49
CA VAL A 671 -6.82 -7.29 22.30
C VAL A 671 -5.98 -8.52 21.94
N GLU A 672 -6.60 -9.64 21.60
CA GLU A 672 -5.89 -10.89 21.32
C GLU A 672 -5.17 -10.84 19.96
N ALA A 673 -5.84 -10.30 18.93
CA ALA A 673 -5.22 -10.05 17.63
C ALA A 673 -3.99 -9.11 17.76
N ARG A 674 -4.12 -8.07 18.58
CA ARG A 674 -3.01 -7.14 18.87
C ARG A 674 -1.88 -7.83 19.62
N ARG A 675 -2.17 -8.65 20.64
CA ARG A 675 -1.17 -9.42 21.38
C ARG A 675 -0.40 -10.35 20.46
N SER A 676 -1.11 -11.11 19.63
CA SER A 676 -0.53 -12.03 18.64
C SER A 676 0.34 -11.29 17.62
N PHE A 677 -0.07 -10.09 17.18
CA PHE A 677 0.72 -9.24 16.30
C PHE A 677 2.03 -8.81 16.97
N ILE A 678 1.96 -8.31 18.22
CA ILE A 678 3.13 -7.87 18.98
C ILE A 678 4.10 -9.05 19.20
N GLN A 679 3.61 -10.23 19.59
CA GLN A 679 4.44 -11.41 19.83
C GLN A 679 5.15 -11.86 18.55
N ARG A 680 4.45 -11.92 17.43
CA ARG A 680 5.05 -12.32 16.14
C ARG A 680 6.13 -11.35 15.65
N ASN A 681 5.94 -10.04 15.88
CA ASN A 681 6.86 -9.01 15.43
C ASN A 681 7.86 -8.55 16.52
N ALA A 682 7.89 -9.21 17.68
CA ALA A 682 8.76 -8.84 18.80
C ALA A 682 10.27 -8.89 18.44
N LYS A 683 10.66 -9.79 17.54
CA LYS A 683 12.03 -9.92 17.05
C LYS A 683 12.51 -8.74 16.20
N ASP A 684 11.58 -8.01 15.61
CA ASP A 684 11.86 -6.84 14.73
C ASP A 684 11.97 -5.53 15.52
N VAL A 685 11.67 -5.58 16.82
CA VAL A 685 11.80 -4.42 17.70
C VAL A 685 13.27 -4.17 17.99
N ARG A 686 13.82 -3.10 17.39
CA ARG A 686 15.22 -2.71 17.53
C ARG A 686 15.50 -1.88 18.78
N PHE A 687 14.47 -1.32 19.41
CA PHE A 687 14.55 -0.46 20.59
C PHE A 687 13.46 -0.82 21.59
N LEU A 688 13.84 -1.48 22.68
CA LEU A 688 13.04 -1.54 23.89
C LEU A 688 13.68 -0.56 24.87
N ASP A 689 12.95 0.46 25.26
CA ASP A 689 13.31 1.30 26.40
C ASP A 689 12.96 0.51 27.67
N ILE A 690 13.93 -0.26 28.19
CA ILE A 690 13.80 -1.04 29.44
C ILE A 690 14.35 -0.22 30.58
#